data_f6160148776483a33aba5447b48c2247
#
_entry.id   f6160148776483a33aba5447b48c2247
#
_cell.length_a   1.000
_cell.length_b   1.000
_cell.length_c   1.000
_cell.angle_alpha   90.00
_cell.angle_beta   90.00
_cell.angle_gamma   90.00
#
_symmetry.space_group_name_H-M   'P 1'
#
loop_
_entity.id
_entity.type
_entity.pdbx_description
1 polymer ?
#
loop_
_entity_poly.entity_id
_entity_poly.type
_entity_poly.pdbx_seq_one_letter_code
_entity_poly.pdbx_strand_id
1 'polypeptide(L)'
;MSKEKKYRIGTYLILIPAILFLFPKVYAQHESKTINDSWKFYQGECKAAASATYDDSAWNSIHLPHTWNTDAYTEKKYYQGTGWYRRTLTLPKNWQTKQVFLKLDAASKAAAIYMNGRKIGEHNGGYTACTFDITPFCSFDAPNSLAIHVDNARQDIPPISADFTFFGGIYRDVWLTAVPKQHFHLTNYGSEGIFISTPQVSEEKGTILIRGEIKNDAEQKASLELEHIIYNPDGSIAQTQKQSIQIKGGELYSFRTETSPILSPRLWAPEAPHLYRVESILRDKKTKAILDHSNHHTGFRWFSFDGKTGFSLNGKPYKLRGICRHQDQKPIGVALTDEMHRRDMKLMKEMGANFIRISHYPQDDALLEMCDKLGMLAWEEIPIIDIVPDTPGYAENCENNLREMIRQHYNHPSIITWGYMNEILLVTQRRYKKEEELKPVLERTLSLANRLEKVLKEEDSTRVSTMAFHGSNSYNEVGLGNITDIVGWNLYQGWYGGDLTGFERFLTEQHKKHPSHPMIVSEYGAGSDKRLHSLQPHAFDFSIEYQQKYLEHYLPILEETPYICGGTHWNFIDFSSALRDESMPRINNKGLVYSDRSPKDVYYYYKAAWRQDIPVLHIASRDWTHRSGVQHGKAPVPLPVKVYTNLPEVELFIDGKSLGKQKTENYTVTFQVPFSRKKHFIFAQAENKESDQSISMIEDALHINFTPIPANLNETNLRNLELAVNVGSNCFY
;
A
#
# COMPACT_ATOMS: atom_id res chain seq x y z
N MET A 1 80.38 -16.31 -13.22
CA MET A 1 80.58 -15.98 -11.80
C MET A 1 79.64 -14.80 -11.46
N SER A 2 78.49 -15.08 -10.95
CA SER A 2 77.52 -14.04 -10.50
C SER A 2 77.20 -14.32 -9.04
N LYS A 3 77.36 -13.26 -8.21
CA LYS A 3 77.14 -13.33 -6.77
C LYS A 3 75.66 -13.08 -6.53
N GLU A 4 74.92 -14.03 -5.98
CA GLU A 4 73.63 -13.89 -5.40
C GLU A 4 73.71 -13.09 -4.07
N LYS A 5 72.92 -12.00 -3.96
CA LYS A 5 72.67 -11.28 -2.69
C LYS A 5 71.40 -11.85 -2.08
N LYS A 6 71.53 -12.59 -0.97
CA LYS A 6 70.37 -12.96 -0.12
C LYS A 6 69.90 -11.76 0.71
N TYR A 7 68.67 -11.31 0.53
CA TYR A 7 68.03 -10.40 1.48
C TYR A 7 67.29 -11.22 2.54
N ARG A 8 67.64 -11.02 3.81
CA ARG A 8 66.91 -11.51 4.97
C ARG A 8 65.77 -10.51 5.25
N ILE A 9 64.54 -10.95 5.13
CA ILE A 9 63.35 -10.22 5.60
C ILE A 9 63.14 -10.62 7.07
N GLY A 10 63.34 -9.67 7.97
CA GLY A 10 63.02 -9.80 9.38
C GLY A 10 61.52 -9.57 9.60
N THR A 11 60.80 -10.62 9.98
CA THR A 11 59.39 -10.57 10.35
C THR A 11 59.29 -10.05 11.78
N TYR A 12 58.89 -8.77 11.93
CA TYR A 12 58.46 -8.24 13.24
C TYR A 12 57.00 -8.59 13.47
N LEU A 13 56.73 -9.54 14.38
CA LEU A 13 55.40 -9.82 14.90
C LEU A 13 55.03 -8.68 15.88
N ILE A 14 54.18 -7.77 15.42
CA ILE A 14 53.55 -6.79 16.33
C ILE A 14 52.33 -7.51 16.94
N LEU A 15 52.46 -7.95 18.18
CA LEU A 15 51.37 -8.39 19.04
C LEU A 15 50.56 -7.17 19.43
N ILE A 16 49.44 -6.90 18.75
CA ILE A 16 48.39 -5.96 19.24
C ILE A 16 47.56 -6.74 20.26
N PRO A 17 47.52 -6.34 21.53
CA PRO A 17 46.60 -6.97 22.47
C PRO A 17 45.19 -6.60 22.05
N ALA A 18 44.42 -7.59 21.54
CA ALA A 18 42.97 -7.45 21.36
C ALA A 18 42.33 -7.33 22.76
N ILE A 19 42.13 -6.11 23.21
CA ILE A 19 41.25 -5.83 24.35
C ILE A 19 39.83 -6.12 23.87
N LEU A 20 39.37 -7.37 24.06
CA LEU A 20 37.97 -7.72 24.00
C LEU A 20 37.25 -6.93 25.11
N PHE A 21 36.64 -5.82 24.75
CA PHE A 21 35.58 -5.24 25.58
C PHE A 21 34.41 -6.22 25.57
N LEU A 22 34.40 -7.14 26.53
CA LEU A 22 33.22 -7.87 26.96
C LEU A 22 32.26 -6.84 27.56
N PHE A 23 31.53 -6.11 26.69
CA PHE A 23 30.29 -5.49 27.15
C PHE A 23 29.36 -6.66 27.53
N PRO A 24 28.89 -6.74 28.78
CA PRO A 24 27.83 -7.67 29.10
C PRO A 24 26.69 -7.32 28.14
N LYS A 25 26.24 -8.27 27.31
CA LYS A 25 24.97 -8.14 26.62
C LYS A 25 23.91 -8.04 27.71
N VAL A 26 23.56 -6.80 28.08
CA VAL A 26 22.37 -6.55 28.89
C VAL A 26 21.21 -6.91 27.97
N TYR A 27 20.71 -8.12 28.10
CA TYR A 27 19.53 -8.54 27.37
C TYR A 27 18.41 -7.58 27.78
N ALA A 28 17.84 -6.88 26.81
CA ALA A 28 16.63 -6.12 27.04
C ALA A 28 15.59 -7.08 27.63
N GLN A 29 14.95 -6.66 28.72
CA GLN A 29 13.92 -7.51 29.35
C GLN A 29 12.64 -7.59 28.51
N HIS A 30 12.53 -6.75 27.46
CA HIS A 30 11.50 -6.81 26.43
C HIS A 30 11.79 -7.99 25.48
N GLU A 31 10.89 -8.95 25.42
CA GLU A 31 10.97 -10.11 24.55
C GLU A 31 9.70 -10.17 23.70
N SER A 32 9.85 -10.25 22.38
CA SER A 32 8.72 -10.39 21.45
C SER A 32 8.97 -11.53 20.47
N LYS A 33 7.92 -12.29 20.12
CA LYS A 33 7.98 -13.39 19.15
C LYS A 33 6.64 -13.57 18.45
N THR A 34 6.69 -13.92 17.16
CA THR A 34 5.50 -14.39 16.44
C THR A 34 5.05 -15.75 16.93
N ILE A 35 3.76 -15.99 16.85
CA ILE A 35 3.14 -17.28 17.13
C ILE A 35 2.28 -17.74 15.95
N ASN A 36 2.82 -17.67 14.74
CA ASN A 36 2.09 -17.95 13.50
C ASN A 36 1.92 -19.45 13.21
N ASP A 37 2.73 -20.30 13.83
CA ASP A 37 2.70 -21.74 13.60
C ASP A 37 1.67 -22.48 14.48
N SER A 38 1.32 -23.70 14.06
CA SER A 38 0.59 -24.68 14.88
C SER A 38 -0.80 -24.21 15.32
N TRP A 39 -1.52 -23.55 14.44
CA TRP A 39 -2.92 -23.19 14.66
C TRP A 39 -3.87 -24.28 14.17
N LYS A 40 -5.02 -24.39 14.83
CA LYS A 40 -6.19 -25.15 14.41
C LYS A 40 -7.27 -24.17 13.97
N PHE A 41 -7.93 -24.47 12.85
CA PHE A 41 -8.97 -23.64 12.26
C PHE A 41 -10.25 -24.40 11.96
N TYR A 42 -11.39 -23.78 12.27
CA TYR A 42 -12.72 -24.25 11.93
C TYR A 42 -13.54 -23.11 11.34
N GLN A 43 -14.09 -23.33 10.15
CA GLN A 43 -14.99 -22.37 9.50
C GLN A 43 -16.42 -22.60 9.95
N GLY A 44 -17.05 -21.57 10.52
CA GLY A 44 -18.42 -21.61 11.01
C GLY A 44 -18.52 -21.32 12.51
N GLU A 45 -19.76 -21.36 13.01
CA GLU A 45 -20.06 -21.09 14.42
C GLU A 45 -19.75 -22.30 15.29
N CYS A 46 -19.01 -22.09 16.36
CA CYS A 46 -18.69 -23.12 17.37
C CYS A 46 -18.44 -22.48 18.75
N LYS A 47 -19.51 -22.04 19.43
CA LYS A 47 -19.40 -21.37 20.75
C LYS A 47 -18.65 -22.19 21.81
N ALA A 48 -18.70 -23.53 21.73
CA ALA A 48 -17.96 -24.40 22.61
C ALA A 48 -16.45 -24.31 22.47
N ALA A 49 -15.96 -23.79 21.32
CA ALA A 49 -14.54 -23.61 21.00
C ALA A 49 -13.82 -22.60 21.93
N ALA A 50 -14.55 -21.76 22.64
CA ALA A 50 -14.00 -20.87 23.67
C ALA A 50 -13.50 -21.66 24.92
N SER A 51 -14.02 -22.88 25.16
CA SER A 51 -13.64 -23.70 26.34
C SER A 51 -12.17 -24.12 26.26
N ALA A 52 -11.49 -24.09 27.41
CA ALA A 52 -10.11 -24.58 27.53
C ALA A 52 -9.98 -26.09 27.24
N THR A 53 -11.03 -26.85 27.50
CA THR A 53 -11.07 -28.33 27.36
C THR A 53 -11.69 -28.79 26.05
N TYR A 54 -11.99 -27.88 25.11
CA TYR A 54 -12.54 -28.23 23.82
C TYR A 54 -11.54 -29.05 23.00
N ASP A 55 -12.00 -30.17 22.44
CA ASP A 55 -11.20 -31.02 21.57
C ASP A 55 -11.24 -30.47 20.12
N ASP A 56 -10.12 -29.91 19.69
CA ASP A 56 -9.91 -29.37 18.35
C ASP A 56 -9.09 -30.29 17.42
N SER A 57 -8.92 -31.56 17.81
CA SER A 57 -8.10 -32.53 17.06
C SER A 57 -8.57 -32.75 15.63
N ALA A 58 -9.89 -32.65 15.37
CA ALA A 58 -10.50 -32.79 14.05
C ALA A 58 -10.42 -31.52 13.19
N TRP A 59 -9.93 -30.40 13.72
CA TRP A 59 -9.85 -29.15 12.99
C TRP A 59 -8.65 -29.11 12.02
N ASN A 60 -8.75 -28.30 10.97
CA ASN A 60 -7.68 -28.11 10.03
C ASN A 60 -6.46 -27.49 10.71
N SER A 61 -5.26 -28.03 10.44
CA SER A 61 -4.01 -27.42 10.85
C SER A 61 -3.61 -26.36 9.83
N ILE A 62 -3.33 -25.15 10.30
CA ILE A 62 -2.97 -24.02 9.46
C ILE A 62 -1.79 -23.23 10.05
N HIS A 63 -1.22 -22.36 9.23
CA HIS A 63 -0.26 -21.33 9.62
C HIS A 63 -0.87 -19.95 9.35
N LEU A 64 -0.47 -18.95 10.13
CA LEU A 64 -0.77 -17.55 9.85
C LEU A 64 0.36 -16.93 9.00
N PRO A 65 0.07 -15.95 8.18
CA PRO A 65 -1.25 -15.36 7.83
C PRO A 65 -2.21 -16.36 7.17
N HIS A 66 -3.52 -16.25 7.48
CA HIS A 66 -4.54 -17.16 6.94
C HIS A 66 -5.85 -16.44 6.61
N THR A 67 -6.43 -16.75 5.45
CA THR A 67 -7.80 -16.40 5.08
C THR A 67 -8.59 -17.64 4.66
N TRP A 68 -9.87 -17.67 4.97
CA TRP A 68 -10.76 -18.74 4.49
C TRP A 68 -11.43 -18.43 3.15
N ASN A 69 -11.24 -17.20 2.59
CA ASN A 69 -11.97 -16.75 1.40
C ASN A 69 -11.20 -16.96 0.08
N THR A 70 -10.53 -18.09 -0.09
CA THR A 70 -9.94 -18.45 -1.38
C THR A 70 -11.02 -18.78 -2.45
N ASP A 71 -12.24 -19.07 -2.01
CA ASP A 71 -13.44 -19.27 -2.82
C ASP A 71 -13.88 -18.00 -3.58
N ALA A 72 -13.55 -16.80 -3.08
CA ALA A 72 -13.91 -15.52 -3.70
C ALA A 72 -13.35 -15.32 -5.12
N TYR A 73 -12.36 -16.10 -5.54
CA TYR A 73 -11.82 -16.09 -6.90
C TYR A 73 -12.63 -16.94 -7.89
N THR A 74 -13.52 -17.79 -7.39
CA THR A 74 -14.34 -18.70 -8.20
C THR A 74 -15.83 -18.48 -7.97
N GLU A 75 -16.22 -18.12 -6.77
CA GLU A 75 -17.61 -17.99 -6.35
C GLU A 75 -18.03 -16.52 -6.19
N LYS A 76 -19.17 -16.14 -6.78
CA LYS A 76 -19.77 -14.81 -6.58
C LYS A 76 -20.31 -14.63 -5.17
N LYS A 77 -20.83 -15.70 -4.59
CA LYS A 77 -21.31 -15.76 -3.20
C LYS A 77 -20.32 -16.54 -2.37
N TYR A 78 -19.18 -15.91 -2.08
CA TYR A 78 -18.18 -16.46 -1.19
C TYR A 78 -18.64 -16.39 0.29
N TYR A 79 -18.04 -17.20 1.14
CA TYR A 79 -18.43 -17.29 2.55
C TYR A 79 -18.14 -16.00 3.31
N GLN A 80 -19.18 -15.39 3.89
CA GLN A 80 -19.09 -14.34 4.88
C GLN A 80 -19.77 -14.83 6.15
N GLY A 81 -19.06 -14.83 7.28
CA GLY A 81 -19.50 -15.40 8.52
C GLY A 81 -18.37 -15.54 9.52
N THR A 82 -18.42 -16.57 10.34
CA THR A 82 -17.51 -16.76 11.47
C THR A 82 -16.46 -17.83 11.21
N GLY A 83 -15.33 -17.70 11.89
CA GLY A 83 -14.29 -18.72 11.94
C GLY A 83 -13.61 -18.75 13.31
N TRP A 84 -13.21 -19.93 13.75
CA TRP A 84 -12.52 -20.14 15.00
C TRP A 84 -11.08 -20.56 14.78
N TYR A 85 -10.19 -19.93 15.51
CA TYR A 85 -8.76 -20.25 15.56
C TYR A 85 -8.42 -20.71 16.97
N ARG A 86 -7.69 -21.81 17.09
CA ARG A 86 -7.24 -22.32 18.40
C ARG A 86 -5.76 -22.66 18.37
N ARG A 87 -5.12 -22.46 19.50
CA ARG A 87 -3.71 -22.84 19.70
C ARG A 87 -3.42 -23.13 21.16
N THR A 88 -2.59 -24.13 21.40
CA THR A 88 -2.00 -24.39 22.72
C THR A 88 -0.70 -23.62 22.86
N LEU A 89 -0.55 -22.86 23.94
CA LEU A 89 0.63 -22.05 24.23
C LEU A 89 1.33 -22.52 25.51
N THR A 90 2.64 -22.73 25.42
CA THR A 90 3.51 -22.90 26.59
C THR A 90 4.34 -21.63 26.76
N LEU A 91 4.13 -20.92 27.86
CA LEU A 91 4.86 -19.68 28.15
C LEU A 91 6.18 -19.98 28.87
N PRO A 92 7.26 -19.23 28.56
CA PRO A 92 8.52 -19.37 29.27
C PRO A 92 8.38 -19.03 30.75
N LYS A 93 8.99 -19.82 31.65
CA LYS A 93 8.89 -19.57 33.10
C LYS A 93 9.49 -18.24 33.53
N ASN A 94 10.51 -17.73 32.84
CA ASN A 94 11.08 -16.41 33.11
C ASN A 94 10.12 -15.25 32.79
N TRP A 95 8.97 -15.50 32.14
CA TRP A 95 7.93 -14.50 31.91
C TRP A 95 6.95 -14.35 33.10
N GLN A 96 7.00 -15.24 34.08
CA GLN A 96 6.08 -15.24 35.26
C GLN A 96 6.10 -13.91 36.04
N THR A 97 7.20 -13.16 36.01
CA THR A 97 7.34 -11.87 36.69
C THR A 97 7.11 -10.67 35.77
N LYS A 98 6.80 -10.93 34.52
CA LYS A 98 6.59 -9.91 33.46
C LYS A 98 5.11 -9.69 33.19
N GLN A 99 4.80 -8.62 32.46
CA GLN A 99 3.53 -8.44 31.78
C GLN A 99 3.62 -9.11 30.41
N VAL A 100 2.57 -9.83 30.03
CA VAL A 100 2.50 -10.58 28.77
C VAL A 100 1.35 -10.05 27.94
N PHE A 101 1.65 -9.67 26.72
CA PHE A 101 0.69 -9.12 25.77
C PHE A 101 0.52 -10.03 24.56
N LEU A 102 -0.72 -10.10 24.05
CA LEU A 102 -1.07 -10.70 22.77
C LEU A 102 -1.42 -9.56 21.82
N LYS A 103 -0.70 -9.44 20.67
CA LYS A 103 -1.01 -8.52 19.59
C LYS A 103 -1.44 -9.31 18.37
N LEU A 104 -2.55 -8.91 17.74
CA LEU A 104 -2.96 -9.33 16.40
C LEU A 104 -2.73 -8.13 15.47
N ASP A 105 -1.94 -8.27 14.42
CA ASP A 105 -1.70 -7.18 13.47
C ASP A 105 -2.92 -6.93 12.58
N ALA A 106 -3.74 -7.96 12.28
CA ALA A 106 -5.09 -7.80 11.74
C ALA A 106 -5.91 -9.07 11.84
N ALA A 107 -7.22 -8.91 12.08
CA ALA A 107 -8.22 -9.98 12.00
C ALA A 107 -9.56 -9.43 11.51
N SER A 108 -10.02 -9.85 10.35
CA SER A 108 -11.14 -9.21 9.65
C SER A 108 -12.47 -9.92 9.92
N LYS A 109 -13.49 -9.16 10.37
CA LYS A 109 -13.58 -7.71 10.73
C LYS A 109 -13.60 -7.49 12.24
N ALA A 110 -14.14 -8.46 12.97
CA ALA A 110 -14.21 -8.48 14.41
C ALA A 110 -13.49 -9.71 14.95
N ALA A 111 -12.79 -9.55 16.07
CA ALA A 111 -12.10 -10.64 16.75
C ALA A 111 -12.43 -10.66 18.24
N ALA A 112 -12.94 -11.79 18.77
CA ALA A 112 -13.11 -12.00 20.20
C ALA A 112 -12.06 -13.02 20.69
N ILE A 113 -11.31 -12.66 21.71
CA ILE A 113 -10.15 -13.40 22.22
C ILE A 113 -10.46 -14.06 23.54
N TYR A 114 -10.08 -15.34 23.66
CA TYR A 114 -10.27 -16.15 24.84
C TYR A 114 -8.96 -16.83 25.27
N MET A 115 -8.62 -16.74 26.54
CA MET A 115 -7.50 -17.47 27.13
C MET A 115 -8.01 -18.37 28.28
N ASN A 116 -7.68 -19.65 28.19
CA ASN A 116 -8.10 -20.64 29.20
C ASN A 116 -9.61 -20.63 29.48
N GLY A 117 -10.43 -20.45 28.43
CA GLY A 117 -11.89 -20.41 28.52
C GLY A 117 -12.49 -19.07 28.96
N ARG A 118 -11.67 -18.07 29.28
CA ARG A 118 -12.12 -16.74 29.74
C ARG A 118 -11.97 -15.74 28.59
N LYS A 119 -13.02 -14.94 28.31
CA LYS A 119 -12.95 -13.84 27.34
C LYS A 119 -12.02 -12.76 27.88
N ILE A 120 -11.02 -12.39 27.08
CA ILE A 120 -10.07 -11.31 27.37
C ILE A 120 -10.62 -9.98 26.87
N GLY A 121 -11.09 -9.96 25.62
CA GLY A 121 -11.59 -8.77 24.97
C GLY A 121 -12.13 -9.03 23.57
N GLU A 122 -12.48 -7.94 22.91
CA GLU A 122 -12.97 -7.93 21.54
C GLU A 122 -12.38 -6.72 20.81
N HIS A 123 -12.08 -6.88 19.52
CA HIS A 123 -11.64 -5.82 18.63
C HIS A 123 -12.60 -5.72 17.43
N ASN A 124 -13.04 -4.51 17.14
CA ASN A 124 -13.95 -4.18 16.04
C ASN A 124 -13.22 -3.32 14.98
N GLY A 125 -12.35 -3.95 14.22
CA GLY A 125 -11.56 -3.29 13.19
C GLY A 125 -10.79 -4.33 12.38
N GLY A 126 -11.09 -4.45 11.09
CA GLY A 126 -10.56 -5.53 10.27
C GLY A 126 -9.15 -5.32 9.77
N TYR A 127 -8.59 -4.10 9.88
CA TYR A 127 -7.37 -3.71 9.18
C TYR A 127 -6.32 -3.03 10.07
N THR A 128 -6.64 -2.82 11.33
CA THR A 128 -5.76 -2.26 12.36
C THR A 128 -5.34 -3.32 13.36
N ALA A 129 -4.22 -3.10 14.04
CA ALA A 129 -3.75 -4.00 15.08
C ALA A 129 -4.51 -3.81 16.40
N CYS A 130 -4.56 -4.87 17.19
CA CYS A 130 -5.06 -4.81 18.57
C CYS A 130 -4.13 -5.53 19.53
N THR A 131 -3.95 -4.97 20.73
CA THR A 131 -3.09 -5.53 21.77
C THR A 131 -3.87 -5.73 23.08
N PHE A 132 -3.75 -6.90 23.67
CA PHE A 132 -4.42 -7.28 24.91
C PHE A 132 -3.42 -7.70 25.97
N ASP A 133 -3.57 -7.19 27.20
CA ASP A 133 -2.87 -7.73 28.36
C ASP A 133 -3.48 -9.10 28.73
N ILE A 134 -2.72 -10.15 28.51
CA ILE A 134 -3.12 -11.52 28.82
C ILE A 134 -2.56 -12.03 30.15
N THR A 135 -1.76 -11.25 30.86
CA THR A 135 -1.06 -11.63 32.09
C THR A 135 -2.02 -12.27 33.14
N PRO A 136 -3.20 -11.69 33.45
CA PRO A 136 -4.11 -12.23 34.47
C PRO A 136 -4.79 -13.55 34.06
N PHE A 137 -4.62 -13.96 32.82
CA PHE A 137 -5.28 -15.13 32.23
C PHE A 137 -4.33 -16.29 32.00
N CYS A 138 -3.01 -16.05 32.10
CA CYS A 138 -1.98 -17.03 31.76
C CYS A 138 -1.63 -17.96 32.92
N SER A 139 -1.30 -19.22 32.57
CA SER A 139 -0.57 -20.16 33.43
C SER A 139 0.88 -20.27 32.94
N PHE A 140 1.85 -20.28 33.86
CA PHE A 140 3.27 -20.50 33.58
C PHE A 140 3.73 -21.91 33.92
N ASP A 141 2.88 -22.69 34.60
CA ASP A 141 3.14 -24.05 35.03
C ASP A 141 2.44 -25.13 34.19
N ALA A 142 1.48 -24.70 33.36
CA ALA A 142 0.70 -25.58 32.49
C ALA A 142 0.50 -24.93 31.11
N PRO A 143 0.23 -25.73 30.06
CA PRO A 143 -0.17 -25.21 28.76
C PRO A 143 -1.43 -24.33 28.84
N ASN A 144 -1.47 -23.27 28.04
CA ASN A 144 -2.61 -22.38 27.94
C ASN A 144 -3.37 -22.65 26.62
N SER A 145 -4.70 -22.60 26.68
CA SER A 145 -5.56 -22.65 25.50
C SER A 145 -5.88 -21.23 25.06
N LEU A 146 -5.40 -20.83 23.90
CA LEU A 146 -5.79 -19.60 23.20
C LEU A 146 -6.84 -19.93 22.14
N ALA A 147 -7.99 -19.25 22.20
CA ALA A 147 -9.02 -19.34 21.16
C ALA A 147 -9.41 -17.93 20.68
N ILE A 148 -9.57 -17.78 19.36
CA ILE A 148 -9.95 -16.51 18.74
C ILE A 148 -11.13 -16.79 17.80
N HIS A 149 -12.23 -16.08 18.02
CA HIS A 149 -13.40 -16.04 17.17
C HIS A 149 -13.31 -14.84 16.25
N VAL A 150 -13.40 -15.05 14.95
CA VAL A 150 -13.34 -13.99 13.94
C VAL A 150 -14.63 -13.98 13.12
N ASP A 151 -15.17 -12.78 12.83
CA ASP A 151 -16.39 -12.59 12.06
C ASP A 151 -16.22 -11.49 11.00
N ASN A 152 -16.34 -11.85 9.69
CA ASN A 152 -16.25 -10.89 8.59
C ASN A 152 -17.61 -10.43 8.02
N ALA A 153 -18.72 -10.82 8.65
CA ALA A 153 -20.08 -10.49 8.20
C ALA A 153 -20.69 -9.27 8.92
N ARG A 154 -20.03 -8.73 9.95
CA ARG A 154 -20.52 -7.60 10.77
C ARG A 154 -20.89 -6.38 9.92
N GLN A 155 -22.05 -5.76 10.21
CA GLN A 155 -22.58 -4.59 9.49
C GLN A 155 -22.42 -3.27 10.28
N ASP A 156 -21.98 -3.34 11.51
CA ASP A 156 -21.63 -2.21 12.37
C ASP A 156 -20.14 -1.85 12.32
N ILE A 157 -19.36 -2.53 11.48
CA ILE A 157 -17.92 -2.31 11.28
C ILE A 157 -17.65 -2.09 9.78
N PRO A 158 -16.99 -0.99 9.37
CA PRO A 158 -16.62 -0.78 7.98
C PRO A 158 -15.55 -1.80 7.48
N PRO A 159 -15.54 -2.15 6.17
CA PRO A 159 -16.46 -1.74 5.12
C PRO A 159 -17.75 -2.57 5.13
N ILE A 160 -18.85 -1.99 4.66
CA ILE A 160 -20.13 -2.71 4.49
C ILE A 160 -20.55 -2.83 3.02
N SER A 161 -19.97 -2.02 2.18
CA SER A 161 -20.10 -2.02 0.71
C SER A 161 -18.79 -1.59 0.11
N ALA A 162 -18.34 -2.22 -0.97
CA ALA A 162 -17.18 -1.83 -1.75
C ALA A 162 -17.03 -2.72 -3.00
N ASP A 163 -16.17 -2.29 -3.94
CA ASP A 163 -15.78 -3.04 -5.13
C ASP A 163 -14.50 -3.87 -4.90
N PHE A 164 -14.42 -4.57 -3.76
CA PHE A 164 -13.38 -5.54 -3.48
C PHE A 164 -13.90 -6.66 -2.56
N THR A 165 -13.20 -7.78 -2.50
CA THR A 165 -13.57 -8.92 -1.67
C THR A 165 -13.31 -8.65 -0.19
N PHE A 166 -14.29 -8.93 0.68
CA PHE A 166 -14.15 -8.84 2.14
C PHE A 166 -13.59 -10.16 2.67
N PHE A 167 -12.28 -10.27 2.63
CA PHE A 167 -11.59 -11.45 3.16
C PHE A 167 -11.70 -11.53 4.67
N GLY A 168 -12.01 -12.74 5.18
CA GLY A 168 -12.05 -13.04 6.60
C GLY A 168 -10.84 -13.85 7.05
N GLY A 169 -10.52 -13.77 8.34
CA GLY A 169 -9.43 -14.53 8.95
C GLY A 169 -8.45 -13.69 9.75
N ILE A 170 -7.48 -14.37 10.38
CA ILE A 170 -6.28 -13.74 10.95
C ILE A 170 -5.24 -13.71 9.84
N TYR A 171 -5.21 -12.62 9.09
CA TYR A 171 -4.48 -12.55 7.83
C TYR A 171 -3.17 -11.75 7.90
N ARG A 172 -2.73 -11.40 9.11
CA ARG A 172 -1.40 -10.88 9.44
C ARG A 172 -0.84 -11.62 10.65
N ASP A 173 0.29 -11.17 11.15
CA ASP A 173 1.01 -11.82 12.23
C ASP A 173 0.29 -11.74 13.59
N VAL A 174 0.57 -12.72 14.43
CA VAL A 174 0.18 -12.72 15.84
C VAL A 174 1.42 -12.82 16.70
N TRP A 175 1.51 -11.92 17.69
CA TRP A 175 2.68 -11.74 18.54
C TRP A 175 2.37 -12.02 20.01
N LEU A 176 3.36 -12.60 20.69
CA LEU A 176 3.44 -12.59 22.15
C LEU A 176 4.61 -11.70 22.56
N THR A 177 4.33 -10.71 23.40
CA THR A 177 5.32 -9.78 23.93
C THR A 177 5.35 -9.84 25.44
N ALA A 178 6.54 -10.00 26.05
CA ALA A 178 6.73 -10.00 27.48
C ALA A 178 7.66 -8.86 27.88
N VAL A 179 7.18 -7.96 28.74
CA VAL A 179 7.90 -6.78 29.24
C VAL A 179 7.92 -6.74 30.76
N PRO A 180 8.88 -6.07 31.40
CA PRO A 180 8.83 -5.79 32.82
C PRO A 180 7.57 -5.03 33.23
N LYS A 181 7.27 -4.97 34.51
CA LYS A 181 6.11 -4.24 35.04
C LYS A 181 6.17 -2.72 34.80
N GLN A 182 7.34 -2.18 34.51
CA GLN A 182 7.53 -0.81 34.02
C GLN A 182 7.93 -0.87 32.54
N HIS A 183 7.04 -0.40 31.68
CA HIS A 183 7.20 -0.50 30.23
C HIS A 183 6.49 0.63 29.47
N PHE A 184 6.76 0.80 28.18
CA PHE A 184 5.97 1.66 27.30
C PHE A 184 4.56 1.09 27.15
N HIS A 185 3.55 1.96 27.01
CA HIS A 185 2.14 1.57 27.04
C HIS A 185 1.69 0.89 25.76
N LEU A 186 1.74 -0.44 25.69
CA LEU A 186 1.46 -1.26 24.50
C LEU A 186 -0.03 -1.40 24.16
N THR A 187 -0.96 -1.06 25.06
CA THR A 187 -2.40 -1.14 24.80
C THR A 187 -3.03 0.19 24.34
N ASN A 188 -2.21 1.18 24.00
CA ASN A 188 -2.67 2.47 23.49
C ASN A 188 -3.11 2.35 22.04
N TYR A 189 -4.36 1.91 21.79
CA TYR A 189 -4.93 1.67 20.45
C TYR A 189 -4.06 0.75 19.55
N GLY A 190 -3.41 -0.26 20.18
CA GLY A 190 -2.52 -1.18 19.45
C GLY A 190 -1.18 -0.59 18.99
N SER A 191 -0.88 0.66 19.33
CA SER A 191 0.40 1.32 19.04
C SER A 191 1.50 0.91 20.02
N GLU A 192 2.74 1.29 19.73
CA GLU A 192 3.90 1.06 20.62
C GLU A 192 4.00 2.11 21.74
N GLY A 193 3.03 3.01 21.87
CA GLY A 193 2.96 4.02 22.95
C GLY A 193 3.97 5.15 22.85
N ILE A 194 4.68 5.29 21.73
CA ILE A 194 5.65 6.38 21.45
C ILE A 194 5.31 7.04 20.11
N PHE A 195 5.20 8.37 20.13
CA PHE A 195 4.81 9.17 18.97
C PHE A 195 5.86 10.23 18.69
N ILE A 196 6.37 10.27 17.45
CA ILE A 196 7.45 11.13 17.02
C ILE A 196 6.97 12.04 15.90
N SER A 197 7.23 13.34 16.05
CA SER A 197 6.97 14.35 15.02
C SER A 197 8.12 15.32 14.89
N THR A 198 8.16 16.07 13.81
CA THR A 198 9.15 17.09 13.49
C THR A 198 8.46 18.44 13.34
N PRO A 199 8.08 19.12 14.47
CA PRO A 199 7.19 20.27 14.43
C PRO A 199 7.79 21.52 13.79
N GLN A 200 9.11 21.62 13.76
CA GLN A 200 9.83 22.71 13.12
C GLN A 200 10.90 22.13 12.21
N VAL A 201 10.78 22.40 10.91
CA VAL A 201 11.73 21.93 9.90
C VAL A 201 11.99 23.03 8.89
N SER A 202 13.27 23.28 8.64
CA SER A 202 13.76 24.08 7.53
C SER A 202 15.08 23.48 7.01
N GLU A 203 15.71 24.08 6.00
CA GLU A 203 17.04 23.68 5.54
C GLU A 203 18.13 23.97 6.60
N GLU A 204 17.93 24.99 7.49
CA GLU A 204 18.92 25.39 8.48
C GLU A 204 18.78 24.61 9.78
N LYS A 205 17.57 24.20 10.15
CA LYS A 205 17.33 23.54 11.45
C LYS A 205 16.06 22.71 11.48
N GLY A 206 16.06 21.68 12.35
CA GLY A 206 14.88 20.88 12.63
C GLY A 206 14.83 20.44 14.09
N THR A 207 13.63 20.27 14.66
CA THR A 207 13.42 19.70 16.00
C THR A 207 12.63 18.40 15.91
N ILE A 208 12.88 17.49 16.86
CA ILE A 208 12.12 16.26 17.04
C ILE A 208 11.35 16.37 18.35
N LEU A 209 10.05 16.13 18.28
CA LEU A 209 9.19 16.00 19.43
C LEU A 209 8.84 14.52 19.64
N ILE A 210 9.18 14.01 20.83
CA ILE A 210 8.90 12.63 21.25
C ILE A 210 7.90 12.70 22.40
N ARG A 211 6.74 12.09 22.23
CA ARG A 211 5.70 11.98 23.26
C ARG A 211 5.30 10.51 23.42
N GLY A 212 4.83 10.16 24.59
CA GLY A 212 4.39 8.78 24.81
C GLY A 212 3.94 8.55 26.25
N GLU A 213 3.72 7.27 26.58
CA GLU A 213 3.20 6.86 27.86
C GLU A 213 4.00 5.68 28.42
N ILE A 214 4.27 5.73 29.73
CA ILE A 214 4.91 4.65 30.50
C ILE A 214 3.91 4.12 31.51
N LYS A 215 3.75 2.80 31.56
CA LYS A 215 2.90 2.10 32.52
C LYS A 215 3.76 1.51 33.64
N ASN A 216 3.29 1.62 34.89
CA ASN A 216 3.83 0.89 36.02
C ASN A 216 2.77 -0.09 36.56
N ASP A 217 2.86 -1.35 36.14
CA ASP A 217 1.96 -2.42 36.60
C ASP A 217 2.40 -3.09 37.93
N ALA A 218 3.45 -2.55 38.57
CA ALA A 218 3.79 -2.95 39.93
C ALA A 218 2.91 -2.20 40.94
N GLU A 219 2.74 -2.78 42.15
CA GLU A 219 2.05 -2.12 43.25
C GLU A 219 2.88 -0.97 43.85
N GLN A 220 4.22 -1.07 43.77
CA GLN A 220 5.14 -0.13 44.35
C GLN A 220 5.45 1.02 43.35
N LYS A 221 5.74 2.17 43.93
CA LYS A 221 6.29 3.33 43.22
C LYS A 221 7.63 2.97 42.56
N ALA A 222 7.83 3.38 41.32
CA ALA A 222 9.06 3.22 40.57
C ALA A 222 9.78 4.56 40.36
N SER A 223 11.11 4.51 40.41
CA SER A 223 12.02 5.63 40.07
C SER A 223 12.77 5.24 38.79
N LEU A 224 12.48 5.94 37.70
CA LEU A 224 12.92 5.59 36.36
C LEU A 224 13.77 6.69 35.74
N GLU A 225 14.57 6.31 34.75
CA GLU A 225 15.28 7.22 33.85
C GLU A 225 14.84 6.88 32.44
N LEU A 226 14.25 7.86 31.75
CA LEU A 226 13.93 7.78 30.33
C LEU A 226 15.04 8.48 29.55
N GLU A 227 15.63 7.78 28.60
CA GLU A 227 16.68 8.25 27.72
C GLU A 227 16.23 8.16 26.26
N HIS A 228 16.34 9.25 25.51
CA HIS A 228 16.16 9.26 24.07
C HIS A 228 17.50 9.54 23.40
N ILE A 229 17.93 8.64 22.50
CA ILE A 229 19.14 8.81 21.69
C ILE A 229 18.71 8.99 20.25
N ILE A 230 19.07 10.11 19.66
CA ILE A 230 18.77 10.44 18.27
C ILE A 230 20.04 10.20 17.45
N TYR A 231 19.91 9.36 16.41
CA TYR A 231 20.98 9.05 15.47
C TYR A 231 20.73 9.73 14.13
N ASN A 232 21.77 10.29 13.56
CA ASN A 232 21.81 10.78 12.19
C ASN A 232 21.64 9.61 11.19
N PRO A 233 21.31 9.90 9.92
CA PRO A 233 21.20 8.87 8.87
C PRO A 233 22.49 8.05 8.65
N ASP A 234 23.65 8.55 9.02
CA ASP A 234 24.93 7.84 8.95
C ASP A 234 25.24 6.99 10.20
N GLY A 235 24.33 6.96 11.18
CA GLY A 235 24.47 6.21 12.44
C GLY A 235 25.20 6.93 13.56
N SER A 236 25.76 8.11 13.35
CA SER A 236 26.34 8.93 14.41
C SER A 236 25.27 9.50 15.33
N ILE A 237 25.60 9.74 16.61
CA ILE A 237 24.67 10.32 17.57
C ILE A 237 24.54 11.83 17.30
N ALA A 238 23.30 12.26 17.00
CA ALA A 238 22.96 13.68 16.85
C ALA A 238 22.74 14.34 18.21
N GLN A 239 21.94 13.70 19.08
CA GLN A 239 21.61 14.20 20.42
C GLN A 239 21.24 13.06 21.37
N THR A 240 21.35 13.34 22.67
CA THR A 240 20.84 12.51 23.75
C THR A 240 20.05 13.36 24.73
N GLN A 241 18.84 12.92 25.09
CA GLN A 241 17.96 13.57 26.06
C GLN A 241 17.67 12.62 27.21
N LYS A 242 17.73 13.10 28.47
CA LYS A 242 17.44 12.27 29.65
C LYS A 242 16.45 12.96 30.57
N GLN A 243 15.51 12.17 31.08
CA GLN A 243 14.49 12.61 32.03
C GLN A 243 14.37 11.63 33.20
N SER A 244 14.31 12.15 34.42
CA SER A 244 14.00 11.34 35.62
C SER A 244 12.50 11.32 35.86
N ILE A 245 11.94 10.14 36.07
CA ILE A 245 10.50 9.91 36.22
C ILE A 245 10.24 9.24 37.59
N GLN A 246 9.18 9.68 38.25
CA GLN A 246 8.61 9.02 39.41
C GLN A 246 7.16 8.64 39.06
N ILE A 247 6.83 7.36 39.15
CA ILE A 247 5.51 6.84 38.79
C ILE A 247 5.00 5.94 39.90
N LYS A 248 3.77 6.15 40.40
CA LYS A 248 3.15 5.30 41.42
C LYS A 248 2.76 3.95 40.85
N GLY A 249 2.53 2.99 41.73
CA GLY A 249 1.99 1.70 41.34
C GLY A 249 0.62 1.80 40.68
N GLY A 250 0.41 1.05 39.59
CA GLY A 250 -0.80 1.05 38.79
C GLY A 250 -1.03 2.27 37.89
N GLU A 251 -0.18 3.32 37.98
CA GLU A 251 -0.37 4.57 37.22
C GLU A 251 0.19 4.50 35.78
N LEU A 252 -0.32 5.42 34.97
CA LEU A 252 0.18 5.76 33.63
C LEU A 252 0.85 7.14 33.69
N TYR A 253 2.04 7.28 33.13
CA TYR A 253 2.79 8.52 33.07
C TYR A 253 2.98 8.96 31.63
N SER A 254 2.42 10.12 31.26
CA SER A 254 2.63 10.71 29.93
C SER A 254 3.89 11.58 29.96
N PHE A 255 4.75 11.40 28.95
CA PHE A 255 5.95 12.21 28.77
C PHE A 255 5.92 12.99 27.45
N ARG A 256 6.65 14.09 27.43
CA ARG A 256 6.91 14.94 26.27
C ARG A 256 8.33 15.46 26.31
N THR A 257 9.10 15.15 25.29
CA THR A 257 10.51 15.60 25.15
C THR A 257 10.69 16.22 23.77
N GLU A 258 11.18 17.45 23.73
CA GLU A 258 11.56 18.12 22.48
C GLU A 258 13.08 18.28 22.44
N THR A 259 13.70 17.96 21.29
CA THR A 259 15.13 18.09 21.10
C THR A 259 15.55 19.57 20.99
N SER A 260 16.80 19.87 21.30
CA SER A 260 17.41 21.08 20.77
C SER A 260 17.44 21.03 19.23
N PRO A 261 17.49 22.19 18.55
CA PRO A 261 17.56 22.19 17.10
C PRO A 261 18.76 21.40 16.56
N ILE A 262 18.50 20.47 15.65
CA ILE A 262 19.52 19.80 14.83
C ILE A 262 19.80 20.75 13.66
N LEU A 263 21.05 21.17 13.50
CA LEU A 263 21.47 22.14 12.49
C LEU A 263 21.68 21.43 11.15
N SER A 264 21.24 22.06 10.04
CA SER A 264 21.34 21.57 8.67
C SER A 264 20.92 20.11 8.54
N PRO A 265 19.69 19.75 8.98
CA PRO A 265 19.25 18.36 8.96
C PRO A 265 19.21 17.83 7.52
N ARG A 266 19.57 16.56 7.34
CA ARG A 266 19.33 15.88 6.07
C ARG A 266 17.83 15.67 5.89
N LEU A 267 17.25 16.37 4.92
CA LEU A 267 15.81 16.30 4.66
C LEU A 267 15.43 14.96 4.04
N TRP A 268 14.26 14.46 4.41
CA TRP A 268 13.62 13.30 3.79
C TRP A 268 12.85 13.74 2.55
N ALA A 269 13.08 13.09 1.44
CA ALA A 269 12.35 13.25 0.18
C ALA A 269 12.39 11.94 -0.63
N PRO A 270 11.52 11.73 -1.63
CA PRO A 270 11.52 10.54 -2.46
C PRO A 270 12.86 10.21 -3.16
N GLU A 271 13.64 11.23 -3.47
CA GLU A 271 14.97 11.11 -4.11
C GLU A 271 16.09 10.90 -3.08
N ALA A 272 15.86 11.28 -1.83
CA ALA A 272 16.82 11.20 -0.73
C ALA A 272 16.12 10.88 0.60
N PRO A 273 15.69 9.63 0.81
CA PRO A 273 14.87 9.24 1.98
C PRO A 273 15.72 9.09 3.24
N HIS A 274 16.28 10.21 3.73
CA HIS A 274 17.11 10.24 4.90
C HIS A 274 16.30 10.04 6.18
N LEU A 275 16.52 8.91 6.85
CA LEU A 275 15.85 8.54 8.09
C LEU A 275 16.78 8.75 9.30
N TYR A 276 16.27 9.46 10.29
CA TYR A 276 16.85 9.54 11.63
C TYR A 276 16.27 8.42 12.48
N ARG A 277 17.09 7.79 13.33
CA ARG A 277 16.63 6.77 14.26
C ARG A 277 16.53 7.37 15.67
N VAL A 278 15.39 7.15 16.31
CA VAL A 278 15.12 7.55 17.69
C VAL A 278 15.03 6.30 18.53
N GLU A 279 15.98 6.08 19.41
CA GLU A 279 16.00 5.01 20.38
C GLU A 279 15.54 5.55 21.74
N SER A 280 14.46 4.98 22.30
CA SER A 280 13.90 5.32 23.60
C SER A 280 14.18 4.19 24.57
N ILE A 281 14.88 4.48 25.67
CA ILE A 281 15.32 3.48 26.66
C ILE A 281 14.76 3.85 28.02
N LEU A 282 14.03 2.91 28.62
CA LEU A 282 13.53 3.03 29.99
C LEU A 282 14.43 2.22 30.93
N ARG A 283 14.99 2.87 31.95
CA ARG A 283 15.88 2.24 32.93
C ARG A 283 15.35 2.40 34.35
N ASP A 284 15.62 1.41 35.20
CA ASP A 284 15.56 1.60 36.64
C ASP A 284 16.65 2.60 37.05
N LYS A 285 16.26 3.67 37.73
CA LYS A 285 17.21 4.77 38.05
C LYS A 285 18.31 4.36 39.00
N LYS A 286 18.04 3.40 39.91
CA LYS A 286 18.99 2.95 40.93
C LYS A 286 19.97 1.91 40.39
N THR A 287 19.41 0.87 39.74
CA THR A 287 20.21 -0.29 39.24
C THR A 287 20.82 -0.05 37.87
N LYS A 288 20.31 0.96 37.14
CA LYS A 288 20.65 1.23 35.73
C LYS A 288 20.25 0.11 34.75
N ALA A 289 19.54 -0.91 35.22
CA ALA A 289 19.02 -1.99 34.36
C ALA A 289 18.07 -1.42 33.32
N ILE A 290 18.20 -1.87 32.07
CA ILE A 290 17.24 -1.57 31.00
C ILE A 290 16.00 -2.38 31.28
N LEU A 291 14.88 -1.71 31.43
CA LEU A 291 13.56 -2.30 31.63
C LEU A 291 12.87 -2.49 30.29
N ASP A 292 12.82 -1.44 29.47
CA ASP A 292 12.17 -1.46 28.18
C ASP A 292 12.92 -0.60 27.17
N HIS A 293 12.74 -0.86 25.87
CA HIS A 293 13.32 -0.05 24.81
C HIS A 293 12.46 -0.11 23.55
N SER A 294 12.48 0.96 22.79
CA SER A 294 11.81 1.05 21.48
C SER A 294 12.69 1.79 20.49
N ASN A 295 12.58 1.43 19.21
CA ASN A 295 13.31 2.04 18.11
C ASN A 295 12.36 2.47 17.02
N HIS A 296 12.38 3.76 16.68
CA HIS A 296 11.58 4.33 15.61
C HIS A 296 12.44 5.09 14.63
N HIS A 297 11.93 5.23 13.40
CA HIS A 297 12.49 6.12 12.40
C HIS A 297 11.64 7.37 12.25
N THR A 298 12.26 8.48 11.86
CA THR A 298 11.58 9.71 11.47
C THR A 298 12.37 10.42 10.38
N GLY A 299 11.75 11.39 9.71
CA GLY A 299 12.38 12.15 8.64
C GLY A 299 12.02 13.63 8.75
N PHE A 300 13.01 14.51 8.58
CA PHE A 300 12.78 15.94 8.51
C PHE A 300 12.24 16.32 7.15
N ARG A 301 11.00 16.78 7.09
CA ARG A 301 10.34 17.28 5.92
C ARG A 301 9.21 18.25 6.28
N TRP A 302 8.87 19.12 5.34
CA TRP A 302 7.62 19.88 5.36
C TRP A 302 6.97 19.81 3.97
N PHE A 303 5.70 20.03 3.93
CA PHE A 303 4.93 20.01 2.70
C PHE A 303 3.74 20.97 2.78
N SER A 304 3.20 21.32 1.61
CA SER A 304 1.99 22.11 1.51
C SER A 304 1.16 21.70 0.30
N PHE A 305 -0.14 21.87 0.43
CA PHE A 305 -1.10 21.71 -0.66
C PHE A 305 -1.74 23.08 -0.92
N ASP A 306 -1.79 23.48 -2.18
CA ASP A 306 -2.32 24.78 -2.60
C ASP A 306 -3.21 24.61 -3.84
N GLY A 307 -4.39 25.25 -3.81
CA GLY A 307 -5.37 25.09 -4.89
C GLY A 307 -4.96 25.67 -6.24
N LYS A 308 -3.90 26.51 -6.30
CA LYS A 308 -3.43 27.14 -7.54
C LYS A 308 -2.13 26.54 -8.05
N THR A 309 -1.24 26.16 -7.15
CA THR A 309 0.13 25.71 -7.45
C THR A 309 0.36 24.23 -7.20
N GLY A 310 -0.66 23.52 -6.67
CA GLY A 310 -0.58 22.09 -6.40
C GLY A 310 0.16 21.75 -5.12
N PHE A 311 1.00 20.73 -5.15
CA PHE A 311 1.75 20.21 -4.01
C PHE A 311 3.20 20.70 -4.01
N SER A 312 3.73 20.97 -2.82
CA SER A 312 5.14 21.32 -2.62
C SER A 312 5.73 20.47 -1.49
N LEU A 313 6.97 20.01 -1.67
CA LEU A 313 7.75 19.28 -0.69
C LEU A 313 9.07 20.00 -0.43
N ASN A 314 9.40 20.24 0.84
CA ASN A 314 10.63 20.93 1.26
C ASN A 314 10.81 22.27 0.54
N GLY A 315 9.71 23.02 0.38
CA GLY A 315 9.69 24.33 -0.26
C GLY A 315 9.78 24.34 -1.79
N LYS A 316 9.77 23.18 -2.44
CA LYS A 316 9.86 23.07 -3.91
C LYS A 316 8.56 22.49 -4.47
N PRO A 317 8.07 23.02 -5.63
CA PRO A 317 6.96 22.38 -6.34
C PRO A 317 7.25 20.90 -6.61
N TYR A 318 6.29 20.04 -6.39
CA TYR A 318 6.45 18.59 -6.51
C TYR A 318 5.17 17.95 -7.06
N LYS A 319 5.29 16.99 -7.98
CA LYS A 319 4.15 16.28 -8.55
C LYS A 319 4.02 14.91 -7.91
N LEU A 320 2.83 14.60 -7.37
CA LEU A 320 2.53 13.30 -6.79
C LEU A 320 2.20 12.29 -7.90
N ARG A 321 3.16 11.42 -8.22
CA ARG A 321 3.09 10.33 -9.20
C ARG A 321 2.70 9.06 -8.49
N GLY A 322 1.39 8.83 -8.39
CA GLY A 322 0.83 7.89 -7.45
C GLY A 322 0.17 6.67 -8.06
N ILE A 323 0.01 5.67 -7.20
CA ILE A 323 -0.66 4.42 -7.51
C ILE A 323 -1.49 4.01 -6.28
N CYS A 324 -2.72 3.51 -6.51
CA CYS A 324 -3.53 2.84 -5.50
C CYS A 324 -3.10 1.38 -5.35
N ARG A 325 -3.21 0.80 -4.14
CA ARG A 325 -2.88 -0.61 -3.94
C ARG A 325 -3.90 -1.32 -3.07
N HIS A 326 -4.45 -2.42 -3.59
CA HIS A 326 -5.05 -3.50 -2.79
C HIS A 326 -3.98 -4.54 -2.39
N GLN A 327 -4.24 -5.32 -1.31
CA GLN A 327 -3.25 -6.21 -0.70
C GLN A 327 -3.50 -7.70 -0.97
N ASP A 328 -4.23 -8.08 -2.01
CA ASP A 328 -4.48 -9.49 -2.29
C ASP A 328 -3.58 -10.07 -3.37
N GLN A 329 -3.45 -11.38 -3.36
CA GLN A 329 -2.79 -12.16 -4.40
C GLN A 329 -3.50 -13.52 -4.57
N LYS A 330 -3.93 -13.82 -5.80
CA LYS A 330 -4.46 -15.15 -6.12
C LYS A 330 -3.35 -16.22 -6.02
N PRO A 331 -3.55 -17.39 -5.37
CA PRO A 331 -4.82 -17.84 -4.77
C PRO A 331 -4.94 -17.58 -3.26
N ILE A 332 -3.98 -16.91 -2.61
CA ILE A 332 -3.88 -16.80 -1.14
C ILE A 332 -4.67 -15.63 -0.54
N GLY A 333 -5.39 -14.86 -1.36
CA GLY A 333 -6.13 -13.68 -0.89
C GLY A 333 -5.23 -12.66 -0.21
N VAL A 334 -5.67 -12.17 0.94
CA VAL A 334 -4.96 -11.15 1.73
C VAL A 334 -3.92 -11.73 2.71
N ALA A 335 -3.76 -13.06 2.75
CA ALA A 335 -2.80 -13.73 3.63
C ALA A 335 -1.37 -13.62 3.08
N LEU A 336 -0.88 -12.40 2.92
CA LEU A 336 0.45 -12.10 2.39
C LEU A 336 1.51 -12.11 3.51
N THR A 337 2.74 -12.45 3.14
CA THR A 337 3.89 -12.24 4.01
C THR A 337 4.46 -10.83 3.83
N ASP A 338 5.20 -10.33 4.81
CA ASP A 338 5.92 -9.04 4.72
C ASP A 338 6.74 -8.90 3.43
N GLU A 339 7.43 -9.96 3.00
CA GLU A 339 8.27 -9.89 1.79
C GLU A 339 7.44 -9.71 0.51
N MET A 340 6.18 -10.18 0.50
CA MET A 340 5.27 -9.92 -0.63
C MET A 340 4.86 -8.45 -0.66
N HIS A 341 4.61 -7.82 0.50
CA HIS A 341 4.39 -6.38 0.60
C HIS A 341 5.61 -5.59 0.14
N ARG A 342 6.80 -5.96 0.61
CA ARG A 342 8.08 -5.32 0.21
C ARG A 342 8.37 -5.45 -1.28
N ARG A 343 8.03 -6.58 -1.91
CA ARG A 343 8.16 -6.80 -3.36
C ARG A 343 7.29 -5.81 -4.15
N ASP A 344 6.04 -5.66 -3.77
CA ASP A 344 5.11 -4.75 -4.45
C ASP A 344 5.64 -3.30 -4.40
N MET A 345 6.15 -2.87 -3.24
CA MET A 345 6.73 -1.54 -3.09
C MET A 345 7.99 -1.31 -3.94
N LYS A 346 8.86 -2.33 -4.04
CA LYS A 346 10.04 -2.29 -4.93
C LYS A 346 9.63 -2.12 -6.39
N LEU A 347 8.61 -2.87 -6.86
CA LEU A 347 8.09 -2.77 -8.23
C LEU A 347 7.48 -1.39 -8.52
N MET A 348 6.73 -0.81 -7.58
CA MET A 348 6.19 0.54 -7.74
C MET A 348 7.31 1.59 -7.83
N LYS A 349 8.30 1.51 -6.95
CA LYS A 349 9.46 2.42 -6.97
C LYS A 349 10.30 2.26 -8.23
N GLU A 350 10.49 1.03 -8.69
CA GLU A 350 11.20 0.73 -9.95
C GLU A 350 10.49 1.36 -11.16
N MET A 351 9.17 1.39 -11.18
CA MET A 351 8.40 2.07 -12.20
C MET A 351 8.54 3.59 -12.15
N GLY A 352 8.97 4.16 -11.01
CA GLY A 352 9.17 5.59 -10.82
C GLY A 352 8.10 6.29 -10.00
N ALA A 353 7.20 5.53 -9.35
CA ALA A 353 6.24 6.12 -8.43
C ALA A 353 6.94 6.79 -7.24
N ASN A 354 6.38 7.92 -6.79
CA ASN A 354 6.82 8.66 -5.61
C ASN A 354 5.71 8.83 -4.57
N PHE A 355 4.52 8.31 -4.87
CA PHE A 355 3.34 8.43 -4.03
C PHE A 355 2.50 7.14 -4.09
N ILE A 356 1.89 6.76 -2.98
CA ILE A 356 0.93 5.65 -2.89
C ILE A 356 -0.34 6.08 -2.17
N ARG A 357 -1.50 5.73 -2.70
CA ARG A 357 -2.75 5.71 -1.95
C ARG A 357 -2.99 4.30 -1.45
N ILE A 358 -2.90 4.12 -0.15
CA ILE A 358 -3.10 2.85 0.55
C ILE A 358 -4.60 2.66 0.71
N SER A 359 -5.23 2.14 -0.34
CA SER A 359 -6.68 2.11 -0.46
C SER A 359 -7.24 0.68 -0.34
N HIS A 360 -8.37 0.52 0.31
CA HIS A 360 -9.16 1.56 0.98
C HIS A 360 -9.11 1.38 2.50
N TYR A 361 -8.00 0.83 3.03
CA TYR A 361 -7.84 0.40 4.42
C TYR A 361 -6.36 0.39 4.81
N PRO A 362 -6.05 0.50 6.11
CA PRO A 362 -4.68 0.35 6.61
C PRO A 362 -4.08 -0.98 6.18
N GLN A 363 -2.87 -0.92 5.61
CA GLN A 363 -2.15 -2.11 5.16
C GLN A 363 -1.03 -2.47 6.14
N ASP A 364 -0.27 -3.49 5.79
CA ASP A 364 0.79 -4.03 6.63
C ASP A 364 1.90 -3.03 6.91
N ASP A 365 2.47 -3.04 8.13
CA ASP A 365 3.57 -2.14 8.54
C ASP A 365 4.78 -2.26 7.61
N ALA A 366 5.04 -3.45 7.05
CA ALA A 366 6.13 -3.66 6.10
C ALA A 366 5.99 -2.80 4.83
N LEU A 367 4.75 -2.44 4.44
CA LEU A 367 4.52 -1.51 3.33
C LEU A 367 4.96 -0.09 3.68
N LEU A 368 4.55 0.43 4.85
CA LEU A 368 4.89 1.78 5.30
C LEU A 368 6.39 1.93 5.60
N GLU A 369 7.01 0.90 6.19
CA GLU A 369 8.47 0.86 6.32
C GLU A 369 9.17 0.99 4.96
N MET A 370 8.64 0.35 3.93
CA MET A 370 9.20 0.47 2.58
C MET A 370 8.93 1.84 1.98
N CYS A 371 7.77 2.47 2.25
CA CYS A 371 7.53 3.87 1.87
C CYS A 371 8.58 4.80 2.44
N ASP A 372 8.90 4.66 3.73
CA ASP A 372 9.91 5.47 4.41
C ASP A 372 11.31 5.25 3.81
N LYS A 373 11.70 3.99 3.60
CA LYS A 373 13.04 3.57 3.14
C LYS A 373 13.28 3.84 1.66
N LEU A 374 12.27 3.67 0.81
CA LEU A 374 12.38 3.87 -0.63
C LEU A 374 12.08 5.32 -1.05
N GLY A 375 11.53 6.13 -0.15
CA GLY A 375 11.06 7.46 -0.48
C GLY A 375 9.78 7.40 -1.32
N MET A 376 8.68 7.03 -0.70
CA MET A 376 7.35 7.12 -1.30
C MET A 376 6.42 7.83 -0.33
N LEU A 377 5.88 8.96 -0.74
CA LEU A 377 4.84 9.65 0.03
C LEU A 377 3.58 8.79 0.09
N ALA A 378 2.80 8.90 1.17
CA ALA A 378 1.65 8.04 1.39
C ALA A 378 0.39 8.81 1.81
N TRP A 379 -0.75 8.37 1.27
CA TRP A 379 -2.10 8.61 1.75
C TRP A 379 -2.65 7.29 2.28
N GLU A 380 -3.01 7.25 3.56
CA GLU A 380 -3.64 6.10 4.19
C GLU A 380 -5.05 6.44 4.65
N GLU A 381 -5.98 5.47 4.58
CA GLU A 381 -7.40 5.70 4.85
C GLU A 381 -8.08 4.53 5.58
N ILE A 382 -9.16 4.83 6.30
CA ILE A 382 -10.06 3.82 6.86
C ILE A 382 -11.20 3.48 5.89
N PRO A 383 -11.74 2.23 5.91
CA PRO A 383 -12.59 1.69 4.85
C PRO A 383 -14.07 2.10 4.94
N ILE A 384 -14.38 3.38 5.00
CA ILE A 384 -15.77 3.88 4.91
C ILE A 384 -16.09 4.17 3.45
N ILE A 385 -16.87 3.28 2.80
CA ILE A 385 -17.06 3.29 1.35
C ILE A 385 -18.54 3.23 1.02
N ASP A 386 -18.94 3.94 -0.06
CA ASP A 386 -20.26 3.90 -0.71
C ASP A 386 -21.42 4.48 0.09
N ILE A 387 -21.55 4.16 1.37
CA ILE A 387 -22.72 4.50 2.18
C ILE A 387 -22.42 4.48 3.69
N VAL A 388 -23.04 5.39 4.44
CA VAL A 388 -23.08 5.36 5.91
C VAL A 388 -24.41 4.72 6.34
N PRO A 389 -24.38 3.52 6.97
CA PRO A 389 -25.59 2.83 7.42
C PRO A 389 -26.20 3.47 8.66
N ASP A 390 -27.48 3.13 8.92
CA ASP A 390 -28.16 3.42 10.18
C ASP A 390 -28.05 2.24 11.13
N THR A 391 -26.80 1.91 11.49
CA THR A 391 -26.49 0.76 12.34
C THR A 391 -25.87 1.26 13.64
N PRO A 392 -26.46 0.91 14.82
CA PRO A 392 -25.87 1.25 16.10
C PRO A 392 -24.41 0.80 16.22
N GLY A 393 -23.54 1.66 16.77
CA GLY A 393 -22.11 1.38 16.94
C GLY A 393 -21.25 1.65 15.72
N TYR A 394 -21.82 1.86 14.52
CA TYR A 394 -21.04 2.08 13.30
C TYR A 394 -20.14 3.32 13.40
N ALA A 395 -20.68 4.44 13.86
CA ALA A 395 -19.92 5.68 13.95
C ALA A 395 -18.78 5.58 14.99
N GLU A 396 -19.04 4.95 16.13
CA GLU A 396 -18.05 4.72 17.18
C GLU A 396 -16.93 3.79 16.69
N ASN A 397 -17.28 2.73 15.95
CA ASN A 397 -16.27 1.84 15.33
C ASN A 397 -15.43 2.58 14.29
N CYS A 398 -16.03 3.49 13.49
CA CYS A 398 -15.28 4.33 12.53
C CYS A 398 -14.29 5.26 13.25
N GLU A 399 -14.69 5.93 14.34
CA GLU A 399 -13.81 6.79 15.13
C GLU A 399 -12.66 5.99 15.76
N ASN A 400 -12.94 4.80 16.31
CA ASN A 400 -11.92 3.93 16.89
C ASN A 400 -10.91 3.49 15.82
N ASN A 401 -11.39 3.04 14.66
CA ASN A 401 -10.52 2.63 13.55
C ASN A 401 -9.63 3.77 13.06
N LEU A 402 -10.15 5.00 13.02
CA LEU A 402 -9.37 6.18 12.65
C LEU A 402 -8.28 6.49 13.70
N ARG A 403 -8.60 6.41 14.99
CA ARG A 403 -7.62 6.58 16.08
C ARG A 403 -6.54 5.50 16.04
N GLU A 404 -6.93 4.25 15.83
CA GLU A 404 -6.01 3.12 15.71
C GLU A 404 -5.05 3.33 14.53
N MET A 405 -5.55 3.62 13.35
CA MET A 405 -4.74 3.89 12.15
C MET A 405 -3.73 5.01 12.42
N ILE A 406 -4.19 6.16 12.89
CA ILE A 406 -3.31 7.31 13.11
C ILE A 406 -2.26 7.00 14.19
N ARG A 407 -2.62 6.39 15.31
CA ARG A 407 -1.68 6.10 16.39
C ARG A 407 -0.68 5.00 16.05
N GLN A 408 -1.10 3.96 15.35
CA GLN A 408 -0.21 2.87 14.93
C GLN A 408 0.81 3.34 13.91
N HIS A 409 0.41 4.19 12.97
CA HIS A 409 1.24 4.62 11.84
C HIS A 409 1.79 6.06 11.98
N TYR A 410 1.64 6.67 13.17
CA TYR A 410 2.03 8.06 13.42
C TYR A 410 3.48 8.38 13.07
N ASN A 411 4.41 7.45 13.32
CA ASN A 411 5.85 7.66 13.23
C ASN A 411 6.40 7.64 11.79
N HIS A 412 5.60 7.25 10.79
CA HIS A 412 6.03 7.16 9.40
C HIS A 412 6.14 8.56 8.74
N PRO A 413 7.36 9.02 8.37
CA PRO A 413 7.52 10.29 7.68
C PRO A 413 6.95 10.28 6.25
N SER A 414 6.78 9.12 5.64
CA SER A 414 6.16 8.97 4.32
C SER A 414 4.70 9.44 4.29
N ILE A 415 3.94 9.25 5.36
CA ILE A 415 2.53 9.63 5.41
C ILE A 415 2.40 11.16 5.42
N ILE A 416 1.65 11.69 4.47
CA ILE A 416 1.32 13.12 4.35
C ILE A 416 -0.17 13.40 4.45
N THR A 417 -1.01 12.37 4.29
CA THR A 417 -2.47 12.50 4.18
C THR A 417 -3.16 11.34 4.89
N TRP A 418 -4.16 11.66 5.74
CA TRP A 418 -5.10 10.72 6.33
C TRP A 418 -6.46 10.82 5.65
N GLY A 419 -7.01 9.68 5.21
CA GLY A 419 -8.33 9.59 4.58
C GLY A 419 -9.35 8.84 5.42
N TYR A 420 -10.66 9.10 5.19
CA TYR A 420 -11.69 8.39 5.96
C TYR A 420 -12.98 8.07 5.21
N MET A 421 -13.21 8.55 3.99
CA MET A 421 -14.39 8.20 3.18
C MET A 421 -14.02 8.10 1.70
N ASN A 422 -14.53 7.06 1.03
CA ASN A 422 -14.42 6.89 -0.41
C ASN A 422 -15.80 6.73 -1.04
N GLU A 423 -16.09 7.55 -2.07
CA GLU A 423 -17.31 7.48 -2.91
C GLU A 423 -18.63 7.39 -2.14
N ILE A 424 -18.68 8.00 -0.96
CA ILE A 424 -19.73 7.80 0.05
C ILE A 424 -21.15 8.13 -0.44
N LEU A 425 -21.31 8.87 -1.55
CA LEU A 425 -22.58 9.16 -2.16
C LEU A 425 -22.93 8.23 -3.34
N LEU A 426 -22.02 7.38 -3.80
CA LEU A 426 -22.21 6.57 -5.01
C LEU A 426 -23.39 5.59 -4.89
N VAL A 427 -23.41 4.77 -3.85
CA VAL A 427 -24.51 3.84 -3.56
C VAL A 427 -25.68 4.55 -2.92
N THR A 428 -25.41 5.53 -2.07
CA THR A 428 -26.45 6.36 -1.42
C THR A 428 -27.40 6.94 -2.44
N GLN A 429 -26.90 7.63 -3.47
CA GLN A 429 -27.73 8.25 -4.52
C GLN A 429 -28.39 7.24 -5.46
N ARG A 430 -27.82 6.06 -5.62
CA ARG A 430 -28.44 4.98 -6.41
C ARG A 430 -29.58 4.30 -5.66
N ARG A 431 -29.45 4.13 -4.33
CA ARG A 431 -30.41 3.42 -3.48
C ARG A 431 -31.62 4.28 -3.09
N TYR A 432 -31.37 5.52 -2.70
CA TYR A 432 -32.40 6.44 -2.20
C TYR A 432 -32.77 7.48 -3.28
N LYS A 433 -33.94 7.31 -3.91
CA LYS A 433 -34.42 8.17 -5.02
C LYS A 433 -35.35 9.28 -4.55
N LYS A 434 -36.01 9.10 -3.41
CA LYS A 434 -36.92 10.08 -2.84
C LYS A 434 -36.17 10.95 -1.85
N GLU A 435 -36.44 12.25 -1.88
CA GLU A 435 -35.80 13.25 -1.01
C GLU A 435 -35.98 12.92 0.48
N GLU A 436 -37.20 12.50 0.88
CA GLU A 436 -37.54 12.10 2.24
C GLU A 436 -36.72 10.91 2.78
N GLU A 437 -36.28 9.99 1.89
CA GLU A 437 -35.43 8.85 2.23
C GLU A 437 -33.94 9.23 2.20
N LEU A 438 -33.54 10.09 1.26
CA LEU A 438 -32.16 10.52 1.03
C LEU A 438 -31.66 11.47 2.12
N LYS A 439 -32.49 12.45 2.51
CA LYS A 439 -32.11 13.51 3.46
C LYS A 439 -31.54 12.99 4.79
N PRO A 440 -32.16 12.02 5.50
CA PRO A 440 -31.61 11.48 6.74
C PRO A 440 -30.24 10.79 6.55
N VAL A 441 -30.01 10.18 5.38
CA VAL A 441 -28.73 9.53 5.06
C VAL A 441 -27.63 10.56 4.84
N LEU A 442 -27.94 11.65 4.14
CA LEU A 442 -27.00 12.76 3.93
C LEU A 442 -26.64 13.45 5.26
N GLU A 443 -27.64 13.74 6.11
CA GLU A 443 -27.43 14.34 7.44
C GLU A 443 -26.51 13.45 8.31
N ARG A 444 -26.75 12.14 8.33
CA ARG A 444 -25.91 11.16 9.04
C ARG A 444 -24.48 11.12 8.47
N THR A 445 -24.34 11.14 7.14
CA THR A 445 -23.04 11.15 6.46
C THR A 445 -22.25 12.40 6.81
N LEU A 446 -22.87 13.59 6.74
CA LEU A 446 -22.24 14.85 7.15
C LEU A 446 -21.85 14.86 8.63
N SER A 447 -22.75 14.36 9.50
CA SER A 447 -22.45 14.25 10.94
C SER A 447 -21.23 13.38 11.20
N LEU A 448 -21.16 12.20 10.56
CA LEU A 448 -20.01 11.31 10.72
C LEU A 448 -18.72 11.93 10.15
N ALA A 449 -18.79 12.57 8.97
CA ALA A 449 -17.62 13.22 8.37
C ALA A 449 -17.03 14.30 9.30
N ASN A 450 -17.89 15.16 9.89
CA ASN A 450 -17.44 16.18 10.85
C ASN A 450 -16.87 15.59 12.15
N ARG A 451 -17.44 14.48 12.65
CA ARG A 451 -16.90 13.75 13.83
C ARG A 451 -15.52 13.19 13.53
N LEU A 452 -15.33 12.57 12.36
CA LEU A 452 -14.05 11.99 11.95
C LEU A 452 -13.00 13.07 11.70
N GLU A 453 -13.36 14.19 11.07
CA GLU A 453 -12.44 15.32 10.91
C GLU A 453 -11.93 15.84 12.26
N LYS A 454 -12.83 15.98 13.22
CA LYS A 454 -12.46 16.38 14.59
C LYS A 454 -11.50 15.38 15.23
N VAL A 455 -11.80 14.09 15.15
CA VAL A 455 -10.93 13.02 15.68
C VAL A 455 -9.54 13.09 15.03
N LEU A 456 -9.48 13.23 13.70
CA LEU A 456 -8.21 13.31 12.98
C LEU A 456 -7.36 14.49 13.46
N LYS A 457 -7.94 15.67 13.57
CA LYS A 457 -7.22 16.88 14.02
C LYS A 457 -6.80 16.82 15.49
N GLU A 458 -7.54 16.10 16.34
CA GLU A 458 -7.14 15.81 17.74
C GLU A 458 -5.95 14.87 17.80
N GLU A 459 -5.91 13.82 16.96
CA GLU A 459 -4.83 12.82 16.95
C GLU A 459 -3.58 13.33 16.23
N ASP A 460 -3.75 14.01 15.09
CA ASP A 460 -2.64 14.52 14.28
C ASP A 460 -2.98 15.82 13.55
N SER A 461 -2.45 16.92 14.03
CA SER A 461 -2.55 18.24 13.40
C SER A 461 -1.43 18.54 12.40
N THR A 462 -0.50 17.61 12.17
CA THR A 462 0.68 17.81 11.32
C THR A 462 0.48 17.35 9.89
N ARG A 463 -0.55 16.51 9.64
CA ARG A 463 -0.89 15.99 8.33
C ARG A 463 -2.27 16.48 7.88
N VAL A 464 -2.50 16.48 6.56
CA VAL A 464 -3.77 16.92 5.99
C VAL A 464 -4.80 15.80 5.98
N SER A 465 -6.06 16.19 6.03
CA SER A 465 -7.20 15.30 5.88
C SER A 465 -7.72 15.26 4.44
N THR A 466 -8.34 14.14 4.04
CA THR A 466 -8.95 14.00 2.73
C THR A 466 -10.11 13.02 2.71
N MET A 467 -10.99 13.20 1.73
CA MET A 467 -11.98 12.23 1.26
C MET A 467 -11.88 12.06 -0.24
N ALA A 468 -12.16 10.87 -0.76
CA ALA A 468 -12.21 10.59 -2.19
C ALA A 468 -13.66 10.58 -2.69
N PHE A 469 -13.96 11.36 -3.71
CA PHE A 469 -15.29 11.55 -4.29
C PHE A 469 -15.35 11.02 -5.73
N HIS A 470 -16.39 10.27 -6.10
CA HIS A 470 -16.62 10.03 -7.52
C HIS A 470 -16.96 11.33 -8.25
N GLY A 471 -16.73 11.39 -9.56
CA GLY A 471 -16.87 12.60 -10.38
C GLY A 471 -18.29 13.20 -10.43
N SER A 472 -18.78 13.70 -9.30
CA SER A 472 -20.09 14.31 -9.13
C SER A 472 -20.01 15.60 -8.33
N ASN A 473 -20.72 16.65 -8.79
CA ASN A 473 -20.81 17.92 -8.06
C ASN A 473 -21.61 17.83 -6.74
N SER A 474 -22.39 16.78 -6.55
CA SER A 474 -23.23 16.58 -5.37
C SER A 474 -22.48 16.61 -4.04
N TYR A 475 -21.21 16.24 -4.01
CA TYR A 475 -20.38 16.34 -2.80
C TYR A 475 -20.18 17.78 -2.33
N ASN A 476 -20.01 18.71 -3.26
CA ASN A 476 -19.94 20.15 -2.95
C ASN A 476 -21.31 20.70 -2.56
N GLU A 477 -22.38 20.27 -3.23
CA GLU A 477 -23.75 20.69 -2.96
C GLU A 477 -24.24 20.30 -1.57
N VAL A 478 -23.87 19.10 -1.08
CA VAL A 478 -24.18 18.65 0.27
C VAL A 478 -23.19 19.13 1.33
N GLY A 479 -22.09 19.81 0.94
CA GLY A 479 -21.12 20.42 1.85
C GLY A 479 -19.95 19.51 2.27
N LEU A 480 -19.86 18.27 1.79
CA LEU A 480 -18.75 17.36 2.10
C LEU A 480 -17.40 17.90 1.59
N GLY A 481 -17.37 18.56 0.43
CA GLY A 481 -16.16 19.14 -0.16
C GLY A 481 -15.48 20.24 0.66
N ASN A 482 -16.14 20.75 1.71
CA ASN A 482 -15.62 21.83 2.58
C ASN A 482 -15.10 21.32 3.94
N ILE A 483 -15.13 20.01 4.20
CA ILE A 483 -14.78 19.45 5.52
C ILE A 483 -13.28 19.18 5.62
N THR A 484 -12.69 18.55 4.60
CA THR A 484 -11.28 18.15 4.59
C THR A 484 -10.35 19.22 4.01
N ASP A 485 -9.07 19.14 4.36
CA ASP A 485 -8.04 20.07 3.87
C ASP A 485 -7.83 19.98 2.35
N ILE A 486 -7.92 18.75 1.78
CA ILE A 486 -7.79 18.50 0.35
C ILE A 486 -8.93 17.59 -0.13
N VAL A 487 -9.24 17.64 -1.43
CA VAL A 487 -10.26 16.81 -2.06
C VAL A 487 -9.63 15.83 -3.05
N GLY A 488 -9.97 14.53 -2.89
CA GLY A 488 -9.67 13.49 -3.87
C GLY A 488 -10.82 13.32 -4.86
N TRP A 489 -10.51 13.18 -6.15
CA TRP A 489 -11.49 12.89 -7.19
C TRP A 489 -11.22 11.56 -7.89
N ASN A 490 -12.18 10.63 -7.84
CA ASN A 490 -12.17 9.39 -8.63
C ASN A 490 -12.80 9.66 -9.98
N LEU A 491 -11.99 9.64 -11.05
CA LEU A 491 -12.39 10.11 -12.38
C LEU A 491 -12.17 9.04 -13.42
N TYR A 492 -13.27 8.62 -14.07
CA TYR A 492 -13.27 7.51 -15.03
C TYR A 492 -13.94 7.89 -16.37
N GLN A 493 -13.88 9.15 -16.77
CA GLN A 493 -14.39 9.61 -18.06
C GLN A 493 -13.70 8.86 -19.20
N GLY A 494 -14.48 8.39 -20.16
CA GLY A 494 -13.98 7.51 -21.22
C GLY A 494 -13.84 6.04 -20.83
N TRP A 495 -14.14 5.67 -19.57
CA TRP A 495 -14.27 4.26 -19.16
C TRP A 495 -15.71 3.93 -18.78
N TYR A 496 -16.21 4.40 -17.64
CA TYR A 496 -17.60 4.15 -17.20
C TYR A 496 -18.65 5.04 -17.88
N GLY A 497 -18.24 6.06 -18.61
CA GLY A 497 -19.12 6.96 -19.34
C GLY A 497 -18.40 8.18 -19.90
N GLY A 498 -19.09 8.90 -20.81
CA GLY A 498 -18.51 10.05 -21.49
C GLY A 498 -17.35 9.70 -22.43
N ASP A 499 -16.57 10.69 -22.76
CA ASP A 499 -15.34 10.57 -23.57
C ASP A 499 -14.10 10.96 -22.74
N LEU A 500 -12.92 10.69 -23.26
CA LEU A 500 -11.65 10.95 -22.58
C LEU A 500 -11.49 12.45 -22.25
N THR A 501 -11.96 13.38 -23.12
CA THR A 501 -11.84 14.84 -22.89
C THR A 501 -12.74 15.34 -21.75
N GLY A 502 -13.68 14.51 -21.28
CA GLY A 502 -14.48 14.78 -20.09
C GLY A 502 -13.64 14.92 -18.81
N PHE A 503 -12.47 14.28 -18.79
CA PHE A 503 -11.53 14.37 -17.68
C PHE A 503 -11.01 15.80 -17.46
N GLU A 504 -10.47 16.42 -18.49
CA GLU A 504 -9.95 17.79 -18.44
C GLU A 504 -11.05 18.81 -18.15
N ARG A 505 -12.23 18.61 -18.76
CA ARG A 505 -13.39 19.47 -18.52
C ARG A 505 -13.80 19.45 -17.06
N PHE A 506 -13.89 18.27 -16.44
CA PHE A 506 -14.27 18.14 -15.03
C PHE A 506 -13.28 18.86 -14.11
N LEU A 507 -11.97 18.60 -14.28
CA LEU A 507 -10.93 19.24 -13.49
C LEU A 507 -10.93 20.77 -13.61
N THR A 508 -11.06 21.26 -14.82
CA THR A 508 -11.12 22.71 -15.12
C THR A 508 -12.36 23.36 -14.49
N GLU A 509 -13.53 22.70 -14.54
CA GLU A 509 -14.75 23.20 -13.91
C GLU A 509 -14.67 23.23 -12.39
N GLN A 510 -14.12 22.16 -11.77
CA GLN A 510 -13.91 22.12 -10.32
C GLN A 510 -12.94 23.19 -9.86
N HIS A 511 -11.81 23.36 -10.54
CA HIS A 511 -10.86 24.42 -10.21
C HIS A 511 -11.46 25.82 -10.36
N LYS A 512 -12.25 26.06 -11.41
CA LYS A 512 -12.93 27.34 -11.62
C LYS A 512 -13.95 27.65 -10.51
N LYS A 513 -14.69 26.63 -10.03
CA LYS A 513 -15.70 26.78 -8.98
C LYS A 513 -15.07 26.91 -7.58
N HIS A 514 -13.96 26.21 -7.36
CA HIS A 514 -13.29 26.09 -6.05
C HIS A 514 -11.77 26.33 -6.17
N PRO A 515 -11.33 27.55 -6.57
CA PRO A 515 -9.93 27.80 -6.93
C PRO A 515 -8.93 27.75 -5.76
N SER A 516 -9.41 27.77 -4.53
CA SER A 516 -8.59 27.64 -3.31
C SER A 516 -8.50 26.22 -2.79
N HIS A 517 -9.34 25.28 -3.27
CA HIS A 517 -9.33 23.90 -2.79
C HIS A 517 -8.24 23.11 -3.51
N PRO A 518 -7.24 22.56 -2.79
CA PRO A 518 -6.26 21.65 -3.39
C PRO A 518 -6.94 20.37 -3.85
N MET A 519 -6.59 19.91 -5.05
CA MET A 519 -7.18 18.70 -5.64
C MET A 519 -6.13 17.66 -5.98
N ILE A 520 -6.46 16.40 -5.72
CA ILE A 520 -5.72 15.23 -6.20
C ILE A 520 -6.67 14.32 -6.98
N VAL A 521 -6.23 13.74 -8.09
CA VAL A 521 -7.00 12.69 -8.78
C VAL A 521 -6.73 11.38 -8.03
N SER A 522 -7.66 11.00 -7.17
CA SER A 522 -7.49 9.88 -6.24
C SER A 522 -7.70 8.52 -6.89
N GLU A 523 -8.39 8.47 -8.05
CA GLU A 523 -8.48 7.27 -8.89
C GLU A 523 -8.72 7.63 -10.35
N TYR A 524 -8.08 6.87 -11.24
CA TYR A 524 -8.34 6.79 -12.68
C TYR A 524 -7.79 5.49 -13.23
N GLY A 525 -8.41 4.91 -14.27
CA GLY A 525 -7.94 3.67 -14.87
C GLY A 525 -8.97 3.02 -15.78
N ALA A 526 -8.50 2.14 -16.65
CA ALA A 526 -9.31 1.32 -17.54
C ALA A 526 -8.94 -0.16 -17.37
N GLY A 527 -9.92 -1.06 -17.47
CA GLY A 527 -9.70 -2.49 -17.38
C GLY A 527 -9.03 -3.04 -18.65
N SER A 528 -8.20 -4.07 -18.48
CA SER A 528 -7.64 -4.82 -19.60
C SER A 528 -7.50 -6.30 -19.29
N ASP A 529 -7.66 -7.12 -20.33
CA ASP A 529 -7.52 -8.56 -20.29
C ASP A 529 -6.49 -8.98 -21.34
N LYS A 530 -5.43 -9.67 -20.93
CA LYS A 530 -4.33 -10.09 -21.83
C LYS A 530 -4.76 -10.97 -23.01
N ARG A 531 -5.98 -11.48 -22.99
CA ARG A 531 -6.55 -12.28 -24.07
C ARG A 531 -7.25 -11.42 -25.13
N LEU A 532 -7.51 -10.13 -24.83
CA LEU A 532 -8.33 -9.26 -25.68
C LEU A 532 -7.46 -8.16 -26.28
N HIS A 533 -7.52 -8.06 -27.61
CA HIS A 533 -6.77 -7.07 -28.40
C HIS A 533 -7.69 -6.41 -29.41
N SER A 534 -7.42 -5.15 -29.73
CA SER A 534 -8.20 -4.38 -30.71
C SER A 534 -7.34 -3.44 -31.55
N LEU A 535 -7.59 -3.45 -32.86
CA LEU A 535 -7.06 -2.41 -33.77
C LEU A 535 -7.88 -1.12 -33.73
N GLN A 536 -9.09 -1.16 -33.16
CA GLN A 536 -10.00 -0.02 -32.97
C GLN A 536 -10.53 0.00 -31.52
N PRO A 537 -9.63 0.27 -30.54
CA PRO A 537 -9.97 0.14 -29.12
C PRO A 537 -10.99 1.19 -28.69
N HIS A 538 -12.00 0.74 -27.92
CA HIS A 538 -13.08 1.57 -27.38
C HIS A 538 -13.41 1.21 -25.92
N ALA A 539 -14.11 2.09 -25.23
CA ALA A 539 -14.49 1.88 -23.83
C ALA A 539 -15.20 0.55 -23.60
N PHE A 540 -14.84 -0.14 -22.52
CA PHE A 540 -15.38 -1.45 -22.12
C PHE A 540 -15.10 -2.62 -23.07
N ASP A 541 -14.18 -2.50 -24.03
CA ASP A 541 -13.73 -3.64 -24.84
C ASP A 541 -12.69 -4.52 -24.11
N PHE A 542 -12.18 -4.04 -22.99
CA PHE A 542 -11.14 -4.65 -22.16
C PHE A 542 -9.86 -5.00 -22.93
N SER A 543 -9.65 -4.43 -24.11
CA SER A 543 -8.42 -4.63 -24.86
C SER A 543 -7.22 -3.97 -24.18
N ILE A 544 -6.06 -4.57 -24.33
CA ILE A 544 -4.78 -3.98 -23.88
C ILE A 544 -4.59 -2.59 -24.50
N GLU A 545 -4.95 -2.43 -25.78
CA GLU A 545 -4.81 -1.21 -26.53
C GLU A 545 -5.73 -0.08 -26.05
N TYR A 546 -6.91 -0.42 -25.48
CA TYR A 546 -7.76 0.60 -24.86
C TYR A 546 -7.18 1.12 -23.54
N GLN A 547 -6.66 0.22 -22.69
CA GLN A 547 -5.96 0.64 -21.47
C GLN A 547 -4.76 1.56 -21.80
N GLN A 548 -3.99 1.22 -22.82
CA GLN A 548 -2.89 2.07 -23.33
C GLN A 548 -3.41 3.45 -23.73
N LYS A 549 -4.41 3.52 -24.62
CA LYS A 549 -5.00 4.77 -25.12
C LYS A 549 -5.55 5.64 -23.98
N TYR A 550 -6.20 5.03 -23.00
CA TYR A 550 -6.75 5.71 -21.85
C TYR A 550 -5.66 6.37 -21.01
N LEU A 551 -4.61 5.64 -20.66
CA LEU A 551 -3.53 6.13 -19.80
C LEU A 551 -2.60 7.11 -20.54
N GLU A 552 -2.38 6.93 -21.83
CA GLU A 552 -1.65 7.86 -22.69
C GLU A 552 -2.36 9.23 -22.79
N HIS A 553 -3.69 9.27 -22.62
CA HIS A 553 -4.44 10.52 -22.56
C HIS A 553 -4.38 11.18 -21.17
N TYR A 554 -4.54 10.39 -20.10
CA TYR A 554 -4.66 10.92 -18.72
C TYR A 554 -3.34 11.41 -18.13
N LEU A 555 -2.24 10.68 -18.36
CA LEU A 555 -0.97 10.95 -17.67
C LEU A 555 -0.39 12.33 -18.03
N PRO A 556 -0.34 12.79 -19.30
CA PRO A 556 0.17 14.13 -19.65
C PRO A 556 -0.61 15.24 -18.95
N ILE A 557 -1.95 15.12 -18.86
CA ILE A 557 -2.80 16.11 -18.20
C ILE A 557 -2.46 16.23 -16.71
N LEU A 558 -2.26 15.10 -16.04
CA LEU A 558 -1.88 15.07 -14.63
C LEU A 558 -0.50 15.69 -14.40
N GLU A 559 0.47 15.42 -15.27
CA GLU A 559 1.84 15.94 -15.16
C GLU A 559 1.90 17.45 -15.44
N GLU A 560 1.17 17.92 -16.44
CA GLU A 560 1.29 19.29 -16.98
C GLU A 560 0.37 20.31 -16.29
N THR A 561 -0.71 19.86 -15.60
CA THR A 561 -1.67 20.78 -14.97
C THR A 561 -1.16 21.28 -13.60
N PRO A 562 -0.80 22.55 -13.43
CA PRO A 562 -0.11 23.03 -12.23
C PRO A 562 -0.93 22.93 -10.93
N TYR A 563 -2.24 23.21 -10.99
CA TYR A 563 -3.14 23.20 -9.82
C TYR A 563 -3.54 21.79 -9.36
N ILE A 564 -3.22 20.73 -10.13
CA ILE A 564 -3.42 19.34 -9.70
C ILE A 564 -2.20 18.88 -8.91
N CYS A 565 -2.39 18.49 -7.66
CA CYS A 565 -1.31 18.02 -6.80
C CYS A 565 -0.65 16.74 -7.34
N GLY A 566 -1.41 15.92 -8.03
CA GLY A 566 -0.99 14.68 -8.68
C GLY A 566 -2.16 13.73 -8.91
N GLY A 567 -1.84 12.47 -9.21
CA GLY A 567 -2.86 11.45 -9.39
C GLY A 567 -2.39 10.06 -8.97
N THR A 568 -3.37 9.21 -8.61
CA THR A 568 -3.13 7.80 -8.25
C THR A 568 -3.89 6.89 -9.21
N HIS A 569 -3.15 6.08 -9.96
CA HIS A 569 -3.74 5.09 -10.87
C HIS A 569 -4.49 4.00 -10.08
N TRP A 570 -5.70 3.66 -10.50
CA TRP A 570 -6.49 2.55 -10.00
C TRP A 570 -6.36 1.32 -10.89
N ASN A 571 -5.59 0.33 -10.54
CA ASN A 571 -4.88 0.01 -9.31
C ASN A 571 -3.45 -0.45 -9.67
N PHE A 572 -2.60 -0.75 -8.68
CA PHE A 572 -1.32 -1.39 -8.96
C PHE A 572 -1.49 -2.78 -9.54
N ILE A 573 -2.36 -3.58 -8.93
CA ILE A 573 -2.60 -4.99 -9.28
C ILE A 573 -3.99 -5.22 -9.86
N ASP A 574 -4.14 -6.27 -10.62
CA ASP A 574 -5.43 -6.91 -10.84
C ASP A 574 -5.81 -7.62 -9.53
N PHE A 575 -6.90 -7.19 -8.89
CA PHE A 575 -7.26 -7.63 -7.54
C PHE A 575 -8.63 -8.30 -7.47
N SER A 576 -8.86 -9.02 -6.36
CA SER A 576 -10.11 -9.74 -6.12
C SER A 576 -11.29 -8.81 -5.87
N SER A 577 -12.30 -8.91 -6.71
CA SER A 577 -13.61 -8.27 -6.57
C SER A 577 -14.70 -9.28 -6.89
N ALA A 578 -15.15 -10.03 -5.89
CA ALA A 578 -16.01 -11.19 -6.05
C ALA A 578 -17.35 -10.88 -6.76
N LEU A 579 -17.81 -9.63 -6.73
CA LEU A 579 -19.07 -9.22 -7.38
C LEU A 579 -18.91 -8.88 -8.86
N ARG A 580 -17.69 -8.68 -9.37
CA ARG A 580 -17.45 -8.40 -10.79
C ARG A 580 -17.64 -9.62 -11.66
N ASP A 581 -18.26 -9.40 -12.81
CA ASP A 581 -18.61 -10.44 -13.78
C ASP A 581 -18.30 -9.97 -15.22
N GLU A 582 -17.14 -9.28 -15.36
CA GLU A 582 -16.66 -8.70 -16.61
C GLU A 582 -15.76 -9.69 -17.37
N SER A 583 -14.85 -9.21 -18.22
CA SER A 583 -13.94 -10.05 -19.03
C SER A 583 -13.14 -11.06 -18.21
N MET A 584 -12.72 -10.65 -17.00
CA MET A 584 -12.09 -11.51 -16.00
C MET A 584 -13.01 -11.61 -14.76
N PRO A 585 -13.88 -12.64 -14.67
CA PRO A 585 -14.81 -12.77 -13.55
C PRO A 585 -14.10 -12.80 -12.20
N ARG A 586 -14.68 -12.12 -11.21
CA ARG A 586 -14.16 -11.98 -9.82
C ARG A 586 -12.87 -11.16 -9.68
N ILE A 587 -12.47 -10.47 -10.75
CA ILE A 587 -11.26 -9.65 -10.77
C ILE A 587 -11.60 -8.24 -11.25
N ASN A 588 -11.12 -7.23 -10.52
CA ASN A 588 -10.98 -5.88 -11.04
C ASN A 588 -9.63 -5.81 -11.77
N ASN A 589 -9.68 -5.74 -13.11
CA ASN A 589 -8.54 -5.90 -13.99
C ASN A 589 -7.93 -4.57 -14.49
N LYS A 590 -8.04 -3.51 -13.68
CA LYS A 590 -7.44 -2.20 -13.97
C LYS A 590 -5.97 -2.07 -13.56
N GLY A 591 -5.33 -3.16 -13.12
CA GLY A 591 -3.95 -3.17 -12.67
C GLY A 591 -2.95 -2.68 -13.72
N LEU A 592 -1.82 -2.12 -13.22
CA LEU A 592 -0.60 -1.90 -14.00
C LEU A 592 0.22 -3.19 -14.11
N VAL A 593 -0.01 -4.11 -13.16
CA VAL A 593 0.50 -5.48 -13.21
C VAL A 593 -0.65 -6.46 -13.03
N TYR A 594 -0.48 -7.68 -13.50
CA TYR A 594 -1.43 -8.78 -13.28
C TYR A 594 -1.41 -9.23 -11.79
N SER A 595 -2.36 -10.09 -11.39
CA SER A 595 -2.44 -10.61 -10.03
C SER A 595 -1.17 -11.34 -9.57
N ASP A 596 -0.40 -11.91 -10.50
CA ASP A 596 0.89 -12.56 -10.24
C ASP A 596 2.08 -11.59 -10.17
N ARG A 597 1.82 -10.29 -10.34
CA ARG A 597 2.77 -9.17 -10.39
C ARG A 597 3.62 -9.11 -11.66
N SER A 598 3.30 -9.90 -12.70
CA SER A 598 3.91 -9.66 -14.01
C SER A 598 3.42 -8.32 -14.59
N PRO A 599 4.33 -7.46 -15.09
CA PRO A 599 3.95 -6.13 -15.59
C PRO A 599 3.10 -6.21 -16.86
N LYS A 600 2.07 -5.34 -16.96
CA LYS A 600 1.38 -5.03 -18.22
C LYS A 600 2.18 -4.00 -19.03
N ASP A 601 1.84 -3.83 -20.30
CA ASP A 601 2.54 -2.84 -21.16
C ASP A 601 2.52 -1.41 -20.60
N VAL A 602 1.42 -1.03 -20.00
CA VAL A 602 1.23 0.30 -19.39
C VAL A 602 2.15 0.57 -18.19
N TYR A 603 2.64 -0.48 -17.52
CA TYR A 603 3.71 -0.35 -16.52
C TYR A 603 4.97 0.27 -17.15
N TYR A 604 5.33 -0.14 -18.36
CA TYR A 604 6.49 0.37 -19.06
C TYR A 604 6.25 1.77 -19.65
N TYR A 605 5.00 2.12 -19.98
CA TYR A 605 4.63 3.49 -20.33
C TYR A 605 4.88 4.43 -19.13
N TYR A 606 4.38 4.09 -17.95
CA TYR A 606 4.66 4.85 -16.73
C TYR A 606 6.15 4.90 -16.39
N LYS A 607 6.86 3.77 -16.54
CA LYS A 607 8.30 3.69 -16.31
C LYS A 607 9.06 4.63 -17.27
N ALA A 608 8.68 4.69 -18.53
CA ALA A 608 9.27 5.62 -19.50
C ALA A 608 8.98 7.09 -19.14
N ALA A 609 7.77 7.39 -18.66
CA ALA A 609 7.38 8.75 -18.28
C ALA A 609 8.03 9.22 -16.96
N TRP A 610 8.16 8.35 -15.96
CA TRP A 610 8.58 8.72 -14.62
C TRP A 610 10.07 8.50 -14.32
N ARG A 611 10.73 7.55 -15.02
CA ARG A 611 12.16 7.23 -14.84
C ARG A 611 12.99 7.88 -15.94
N GLN A 612 13.44 9.12 -15.69
CA GLN A 612 14.34 9.84 -16.59
C GLN A 612 15.82 9.54 -16.33
N ASP A 613 16.11 8.81 -15.26
CA ASP A 613 17.45 8.45 -14.80
C ASP A 613 17.99 7.16 -15.43
N ILE A 614 17.12 6.33 -16.01
CA ILE A 614 17.48 5.09 -16.70
C ILE A 614 16.79 4.99 -18.06
N PRO A 615 17.44 4.37 -19.07
CA PRO A 615 16.80 4.15 -20.36
C PRO A 615 15.70 3.08 -20.26
N VAL A 616 14.59 3.31 -20.96
CA VAL A 616 13.45 2.40 -21.07
C VAL A 616 13.17 2.13 -22.54
N LEU A 617 13.02 0.85 -22.91
CA LEU A 617 12.58 0.44 -24.25
C LEU A 617 11.71 -0.81 -24.11
N HIS A 618 10.47 -0.75 -24.63
CA HIS A 618 9.53 -1.85 -24.52
C HIS A 618 8.59 -1.90 -25.73
N ILE A 619 8.59 -3.00 -26.45
CA ILE A 619 7.59 -3.27 -27.51
C ILE A 619 6.29 -3.67 -26.84
N ALA A 620 5.24 -2.90 -27.05
CA ALA A 620 3.93 -3.10 -26.42
C ALA A 620 3.10 -4.18 -27.14
N SER A 621 1.98 -4.57 -26.51
CA SER A 621 1.05 -5.64 -26.94
C SER A 621 1.77 -6.99 -27.12
N ARG A 622 2.60 -7.35 -26.13
CA ARG A 622 3.41 -8.57 -26.13
C ARG A 622 2.57 -9.84 -26.08
N ASP A 623 1.43 -9.78 -25.39
CA ASP A 623 0.50 -10.89 -25.30
C ASP A 623 -0.18 -11.20 -26.65
N TRP A 624 -0.21 -10.22 -27.57
CA TRP A 624 -0.75 -10.36 -28.92
C TRP A 624 0.23 -11.01 -29.90
N THR A 625 0.63 -12.24 -29.60
CA THR A 625 1.61 -12.99 -30.42
C THR A 625 1.04 -13.56 -31.70
N HIS A 626 -0.29 -13.68 -31.84
CA HIS A 626 -0.99 -14.11 -33.05
C HIS A 626 -1.83 -12.96 -33.58
N ARG A 627 -1.39 -12.35 -34.68
CA ARG A 627 -2.08 -11.21 -35.29
C ARG A 627 -2.63 -11.58 -36.63
N SER A 628 -3.72 -10.93 -37.02
CA SER A 628 -4.34 -11.08 -38.32
C SER A 628 -4.73 -9.73 -38.93
N GLY A 629 -4.92 -9.70 -40.24
CA GLY A 629 -5.35 -8.51 -40.94
C GLY A 629 -5.78 -8.81 -42.35
N VAL A 630 -6.58 -7.91 -42.96
CA VAL A 630 -7.15 -8.09 -44.29
C VAL A 630 -6.07 -7.88 -45.34
N GLN A 631 -5.81 -8.93 -46.13
CA GLN A 631 -4.79 -8.88 -47.20
C GLN A 631 -5.45 -8.63 -48.55
N HIS A 632 -4.96 -7.61 -49.24
CA HIS A 632 -5.34 -7.32 -50.63
C HIS A 632 -4.28 -7.86 -51.61
N GLY A 633 -4.62 -8.88 -52.34
CA GLY A 633 -3.70 -9.56 -53.26
C GLY A 633 -2.57 -10.30 -52.50
N LYS A 634 -1.32 -10.00 -52.84
CA LYS A 634 -0.10 -10.57 -52.23
C LYS A 634 0.69 -9.56 -51.39
N ALA A 635 0.18 -8.33 -51.24
CA ALA A 635 0.87 -7.27 -50.52
C ALA A 635 0.91 -7.62 -49.00
N PRO A 636 2.01 -7.27 -48.31
CA PRO A 636 2.06 -7.34 -46.85
C PRO A 636 0.97 -6.46 -46.21
N VAL A 637 0.48 -6.84 -45.06
CA VAL A 637 -0.54 -6.11 -44.29
C VAL A 637 0.15 -5.21 -43.29
N PRO A 638 0.03 -3.89 -43.36
CA PRO A 638 0.59 -2.99 -42.37
C PRO A 638 -0.28 -3.00 -41.10
N LEU A 639 0.34 -3.34 -39.97
CA LEU A 639 -0.30 -3.26 -38.66
C LEU A 639 0.54 -2.43 -37.72
N PRO A 640 -0.09 -1.72 -36.76
CA PRO A 640 0.64 -0.91 -35.77
C PRO A 640 1.43 -1.81 -34.80
N VAL A 641 2.67 -1.42 -34.55
CA VAL A 641 3.51 -1.90 -33.44
C VAL A 641 3.96 -0.70 -32.66
N LYS A 642 3.52 -0.61 -31.40
CA LYS A 642 3.83 0.47 -30.49
C LYS A 642 5.07 0.12 -29.66
N VAL A 643 5.90 1.12 -29.40
CA VAL A 643 7.07 1.01 -28.52
C VAL A 643 6.98 2.12 -27.47
N TYR A 644 7.17 1.76 -26.19
CA TYR A 644 7.30 2.70 -25.09
C TYR A 644 8.78 2.96 -24.79
N THR A 645 9.15 4.24 -24.70
CA THR A 645 10.53 4.64 -24.44
C THR A 645 10.63 6.08 -23.93
N ASN A 646 11.67 6.38 -23.14
CA ASN A 646 12.10 7.72 -22.78
C ASN A 646 13.29 8.20 -23.64
N LEU A 647 13.71 7.40 -24.63
CA LEU A 647 14.80 7.75 -25.54
C LEU A 647 14.29 8.57 -26.71
N PRO A 648 15.12 9.44 -27.33
CA PRO A 648 14.66 10.42 -28.29
C PRO A 648 14.18 9.83 -29.62
N GLU A 649 14.69 8.66 -30.02
CA GLU A 649 14.31 7.96 -31.26
C GLU A 649 14.45 6.43 -31.11
N VAL A 650 13.65 5.70 -31.87
CA VAL A 650 13.69 4.23 -31.95
C VAL A 650 13.83 3.80 -33.39
N GLU A 651 14.67 2.79 -33.66
CA GLU A 651 14.71 2.05 -34.92
C GLU A 651 14.05 0.70 -34.74
N LEU A 652 13.09 0.34 -35.60
CA LEU A 652 12.40 -0.93 -35.58
C LEU A 652 12.79 -1.81 -36.77
N PHE A 653 12.97 -3.09 -36.50
CA PHE A 653 13.32 -4.08 -37.51
C PHE A 653 12.25 -5.19 -37.57
N ILE A 654 11.96 -5.66 -38.79
CA ILE A 654 11.20 -6.88 -39.02
C ILE A 654 12.07 -7.87 -39.80
N ASP A 655 12.29 -9.06 -39.23
CA ASP A 655 13.09 -10.14 -39.83
C ASP A 655 14.48 -9.66 -40.28
N GLY A 656 15.12 -8.78 -39.49
CA GLY A 656 16.42 -8.19 -39.76
C GLY A 656 16.42 -7.00 -40.74
N LYS A 657 15.26 -6.63 -41.31
CA LYS A 657 15.11 -5.48 -42.17
C LYS A 657 14.68 -4.25 -41.39
N SER A 658 15.46 -3.18 -41.43
CA SER A 658 15.09 -1.89 -40.81
C SER A 658 13.85 -1.29 -41.47
N LEU A 659 12.96 -0.76 -40.62
CA LEU A 659 11.83 0.10 -41.01
C LEU A 659 12.12 1.57 -40.83
N GLY A 660 13.40 1.89 -40.51
CA GLY A 660 13.87 3.24 -40.24
C GLY A 660 13.70 3.68 -38.80
N LYS A 661 14.15 4.87 -38.50
CA LYS A 661 14.08 5.52 -37.20
C LYS A 661 12.87 6.44 -37.12
N GLN A 662 12.23 6.48 -35.97
CA GLN A 662 11.15 7.44 -35.67
C GLN A 662 11.42 8.12 -34.34
N LYS A 663 11.06 9.39 -34.22
CA LYS A 663 11.16 10.19 -33.01
C LYS A 663 10.09 9.75 -31.98
N THR A 664 10.47 9.83 -30.74
CA THR A 664 9.58 9.59 -29.62
C THR A 664 8.70 10.81 -29.35
N GLU A 665 7.41 10.61 -29.23
CA GLU A 665 6.43 11.62 -28.82
C GLU A 665 5.65 11.11 -27.61
N ASN A 666 5.59 11.85 -26.51
CA ASN A 666 4.91 11.46 -25.29
C ASN A 666 5.22 10.01 -24.83
N TYR A 667 6.54 9.66 -24.86
CA TYR A 667 7.06 8.34 -24.47
C TYR A 667 6.59 7.17 -25.34
N THR A 668 6.04 7.46 -26.54
CA THR A 668 5.52 6.46 -27.49
C THR A 668 6.09 6.63 -28.87
N VAL A 669 6.26 5.51 -29.58
CA VAL A 669 6.54 5.46 -31.04
C VAL A 669 5.66 4.37 -31.64
N THR A 670 4.98 4.63 -32.77
CA THR A 670 4.14 3.63 -33.44
C THR A 670 4.60 3.43 -34.90
N PHE A 671 5.04 2.22 -35.21
CA PHE A 671 5.45 1.81 -36.55
C PHE A 671 4.30 1.07 -37.26
N GLN A 672 4.14 1.33 -38.57
CA GLN A 672 3.31 0.49 -39.45
C GLN A 672 4.18 -0.63 -40.00
N VAL A 673 4.04 -1.82 -39.41
CA VAL A 673 4.89 -2.98 -39.73
C VAL A 673 4.24 -3.85 -40.81
N PRO A 674 4.94 -4.15 -41.94
CA PRO A 674 4.39 -4.90 -43.05
C PRO A 674 4.46 -6.41 -42.79
N PHE A 675 3.38 -6.99 -42.31
CA PHE A 675 3.28 -8.43 -42.01
C PHE A 675 2.88 -9.26 -43.24
N SER A 676 3.43 -10.45 -43.35
CA SER A 676 3.07 -11.48 -44.32
C SER A 676 2.82 -12.81 -43.61
N ARG A 677 2.18 -13.80 -44.31
CA ARG A 677 1.85 -15.11 -43.71
C ARG A 677 3.08 -15.87 -43.29
N LYS A 678 3.56 -15.66 -42.08
CA LYS A 678 4.64 -16.41 -41.42
C LYS A 678 4.81 -15.93 -39.98
N LYS A 679 5.73 -16.56 -39.26
CA LYS A 679 6.27 -16.05 -38.02
C LYS A 679 7.28 -14.93 -38.31
N HIS A 680 7.11 -13.78 -37.69
CA HIS A 680 8.00 -12.64 -37.78
C HIS A 680 8.77 -12.41 -36.49
N PHE A 681 9.99 -11.94 -36.62
CA PHE A 681 10.81 -11.44 -35.51
C PHE A 681 10.84 -9.93 -35.58
N ILE A 682 10.29 -9.27 -34.56
CA ILE A 682 10.32 -7.82 -34.42
C ILE A 682 11.38 -7.47 -33.39
N PHE A 683 12.20 -6.49 -33.71
CA PHE A 683 13.31 -6.05 -32.89
C PHE A 683 13.33 -4.53 -32.85
N ALA A 684 13.35 -3.93 -31.64
CA ALA A 684 13.49 -2.52 -31.44
C ALA A 684 14.87 -2.21 -30.89
N GLN A 685 15.47 -1.14 -31.38
CA GLN A 685 16.77 -0.65 -30.95
C GLN A 685 16.71 0.87 -30.73
N ALA A 686 17.30 1.33 -29.64
CA ALA A 686 17.40 2.75 -29.36
C ALA A 686 18.77 3.08 -28.76
N GLU A 687 19.28 4.30 -29.06
CA GLU A 687 20.59 4.75 -28.61
C GLU A 687 20.45 5.80 -27.52
N ASN A 688 21.12 5.58 -26.39
CA ASN A 688 21.22 6.59 -25.35
C ASN A 688 22.45 7.47 -25.61
N LYS A 689 22.22 8.66 -26.14
CA LYS A 689 23.28 9.63 -26.47
C LYS A 689 23.72 10.50 -25.28
N GLU A 690 23.00 10.45 -24.17
CA GLU A 690 23.23 11.33 -23.00
C GLU A 690 24.12 10.71 -21.91
N SER A 691 24.42 9.41 -21.96
CA SER A 691 25.27 8.79 -20.95
C SER A 691 26.75 8.75 -21.38
N ASP A 692 27.63 9.32 -20.59
CA ASP A 692 29.09 9.14 -20.66
C ASP A 692 29.54 7.69 -20.42
N GLN A 693 28.61 6.77 -20.18
CA GLN A 693 28.87 5.36 -20.00
C GLN A 693 28.74 4.60 -21.33
N SER A 694 29.59 3.63 -21.54
CA SER A 694 29.80 2.87 -22.77
C SER A 694 28.66 1.98 -23.26
N ILE A 695 27.45 2.10 -22.76
CA ILE A 695 26.25 1.42 -23.27
C ILE A 695 25.44 2.44 -24.05
N SER A 696 25.73 2.55 -25.31
CA SER A 696 25.04 3.48 -26.21
C SER A 696 23.70 2.97 -26.74
N MET A 697 23.38 1.69 -26.61
CA MET A 697 22.17 1.06 -27.17
C MET A 697 21.47 0.18 -26.18
N ILE A 698 20.13 0.19 -26.26
CA ILE A 698 19.26 -0.80 -25.62
C ILE A 698 18.41 -1.50 -26.67
N GLU A 699 17.98 -2.70 -26.39
CA GLU A 699 17.33 -3.59 -27.34
C GLU A 699 16.11 -4.25 -26.71
N ASP A 700 15.08 -4.48 -27.52
CA ASP A 700 13.92 -5.29 -27.18
C ASP A 700 13.39 -6.10 -28.36
N ALA A 701 12.77 -7.24 -28.13
CA ALA A 701 12.36 -8.16 -29.19
C ALA A 701 11.02 -8.86 -28.90
N LEU A 702 10.30 -9.17 -29.98
CA LEU A 702 9.01 -9.87 -29.93
C LEU A 702 8.86 -10.79 -31.15
N HIS A 703 8.32 -11.98 -30.96
CA HIS A 703 7.89 -12.88 -32.04
C HIS A 703 6.38 -12.75 -32.27
N ILE A 704 5.97 -12.55 -33.52
CA ILE A 704 4.56 -12.48 -33.95
C ILE A 704 4.30 -13.49 -35.03
N ASN A 705 3.26 -14.33 -34.84
CA ASN A 705 2.68 -15.15 -35.90
C ASN A 705 1.61 -14.34 -36.61
N PHE A 706 1.71 -14.19 -37.94
CA PHE A 706 0.73 -13.43 -38.71
C PHE A 706 -0.03 -14.34 -39.65
N THR A 707 -1.36 -14.23 -39.67
CA THR A 707 -2.26 -14.93 -40.59
C THR A 707 -3.06 -13.92 -41.38
N PRO A 708 -2.89 -13.87 -42.71
CA PRO A 708 -3.69 -12.97 -43.55
C PRO A 708 -5.12 -13.43 -43.66
N ILE A 709 -6.04 -12.48 -43.59
CA ILE A 709 -7.46 -12.66 -43.85
C ILE A 709 -7.71 -12.30 -45.33
N PRO A 710 -8.34 -13.16 -46.15
CA PRO A 710 -8.68 -12.83 -47.52
C PRO A 710 -9.61 -11.61 -47.62
N ALA A 711 -9.29 -10.66 -48.51
CA ALA A 711 -10.06 -9.42 -48.68
C ALA A 711 -11.53 -9.68 -49.15
N ASN A 712 -11.81 -10.86 -49.71
CA ASN A 712 -13.14 -11.26 -50.17
C ASN A 712 -13.94 -11.98 -49.09
N LEU A 713 -13.45 -12.10 -47.88
CA LEU A 713 -14.19 -12.69 -46.79
C LEU A 713 -15.28 -11.71 -46.34
N ASN A 714 -16.54 -12.12 -46.47
CA ASN A 714 -17.72 -11.35 -46.12
C ASN A 714 -18.75 -12.25 -45.39
N GLU A 715 -19.86 -11.68 -44.89
CA GLU A 715 -20.87 -12.41 -44.14
C GLU A 715 -21.39 -13.68 -44.87
N THR A 716 -21.47 -13.66 -46.21
CA THR A 716 -21.93 -14.81 -47.01
C THR A 716 -20.88 -15.92 -47.05
N ASN A 717 -19.59 -15.54 -47.14
CA ASN A 717 -18.48 -16.50 -47.17
C ASN A 717 -18.16 -17.07 -45.76
N LEU A 718 -18.39 -16.28 -44.71
CA LEU A 718 -18.26 -16.71 -43.32
C LEU A 718 -19.19 -17.85 -42.94
N ARG A 719 -20.39 -17.92 -43.54
CA ARG A 719 -21.36 -19.01 -43.30
C ARG A 719 -20.84 -20.39 -43.72
N ASN A 720 -19.83 -20.44 -44.57
CA ASN A 720 -19.19 -21.69 -45.05
C ASN A 720 -17.89 -22.02 -44.32
N LEU A 721 -17.49 -21.26 -43.31
CA LEU A 721 -16.37 -21.56 -42.46
C LEU A 721 -16.81 -22.51 -41.33
N GLU A 722 -16.19 -23.68 -41.26
CA GLU A 722 -16.47 -24.67 -40.19
C GLU A 722 -16.11 -24.13 -38.79
N LEU A 723 -15.09 -23.30 -38.64
CA LEU A 723 -14.76 -22.60 -37.40
C LEU A 723 -13.77 -21.46 -37.68
N ALA A 724 -14.13 -20.24 -37.35
CA ALA A 724 -13.19 -19.14 -37.20
C ALA A 724 -13.19 -18.65 -35.77
N VAL A 725 -12.21 -19.08 -34.96
CA VAL A 725 -11.99 -18.53 -33.62
C VAL A 725 -10.93 -17.46 -33.72
N ASN A 726 -11.33 -16.21 -33.53
CA ASN A 726 -10.42 -15.10 -33.42
C ASN A 726 -10.45 -14.60 -31.99
N VAL A 727 -9.50 -15.08 -31.20
CA VAL A 727 -9.33 -14.61 -29.83
C VAL A 727 -8.46 -13.34 -29.91
N GLY A 728 -9.09 -12.18 -29.70
CA GLY A 728 -8.37 -10.92 -29.55
C GLY A 728 -8.26 -10.03 -30.80
N SER A 729 -9.18 -10.13 -31.75
CA SER A 729 -9.28 -9.16 -32.84
C SER A 729 -10.73 -8.83 -33.17
N ASN A 730 -11.05 -7.53 -33.24
CA ASN A 730 -12.37 -7.03 -33.64
C ASN A 730 -12.71 -7.24 -35.11
N CYS A 731 -11.92 -8.03 -35.85
CA CYS A 731 -12.12 -8.22 -37.27
C CYS A 731 -13.20 -9.29 -37.59
N PHE A 732 -13.79 -9.93 -36.59
CA PHE A 732 -14.75 -10.99 -36.77
C PHE A 732 -15.81 -11.02 -35.66
N TYR A 733 -16.86 -10.31 -35.87
CA TYR A 733 -18.18 -10.53 -35.25
C TYR A 733 -19.27 -10.26 -36.27
#